data_131ec44df288e5676b938a66350eb69c
#
_entry.id   131ec44df288e5676b938a66350eb69c
#
_cell.length_a   1.000
_cell.length_b   1.000
_cell.length_c   1.000
_cell.angle_alpha   90.00
_cell.angle_beta   90.00
_cell.angle_gamma   90.00
#
_symmetry.space_group_name_H-M   'P 1'
#
loop_
_entity.id
_entity.type
_entity.pdbx_description
1 polymer ?
#
loop_
_entity_poly.entity_id
_entity_poly.type
_entity_poly.pdbx_seq_one_letter_code
_entity_poly.pdbx_strand_id
1 'polypeptide(L)'
;MASLPATRPMIGTDEDDTLVGTRHSDVMSGRFGDDVMSGNNGNDEVWGGTGDDILYGNNGNDILYGSGGPDLVEVTGIEIVDDHPVSVVFEGETAGYRNTFGDYKIQEDGLITDVEILWPNASLQGSGGNLIQGESREYLDVQAGDTLGFFIISNGYSLNGGYQGLDLDVRQDGENAPQLMFKDSDGNQATIHSDGPRLYHIAADGTETMIRTNPYHTAAFGETVDLNPDGILHTTGVLKADAGTITLGFEDLYNGGDRDFDDSVFTVDIGVQNALVLNAHYQQDDSSTDPDPSHEGVGSQVVEIERSDNDILVGGDGSDELHGRSGNDDLSGNNGHDDLHGGSGDDNLKGNSGEDDLYGNSGNDTLNGGNHNDKLNGNNGNDALYGEAGNDEMIGGTGDDMLDGGNGDDSLIGGSGVDNLSGGYGNDELKGGAGDDTLDGGNDDDVLVGGSGADTMIGGYGNDDLKGGADNDTMDGGHGDDSLIGGSGDDIMTGGAGADVLKGGSGNDELSGGSHNDELYGGHGDDTFYGDAGNDMMHGGRGNDTVDYSAFDVNLSISLHNKKAHGLEIGTDTIKFIDNIVSGGGDDILKGSKDANVIKSGAGDDTIRSLQGADTLTGGEGSDTFVYRSYDLSGGTDTITDFLIGTDKIDLSQMLHSLISYVTEAVNSDDGGGSGGSSEPGTTTIDYSAALARLDVDVAGEDLTLLIDRQGNDAYQEVCTLVGVGNHTVSALHDNDCFIL
;
A
#
# COMPACT_ATOMS: atom_id res chain seq x y z
N MET A 1 27.38 42.88 28.88
CA MET A 1 27.02 42.27 27.59
C MET A 1 27.95 42.91 26.59
N ALA A 2 28.97 42.22 26.16
CA ALA A 2 29.79 42.65 25.03
C ALA A 2 28.99 42.33 23.79
N SER A 3 28.79 43.29 22.92
CA SER A 3 28.22 43.06 21.57
C SER A 3 29.18 42.09 20.86
N LEU A 4 28.66 40.94 20.45
CA LEU A 4 29.32 40.08 19.49
C LEU A 4 29.67 40.93 18.26
N PRO A 5 30.84 40.81 17.65
CA PRO A 5 31.13 41.47 16.40
C PRO A 5 30.15 40.88 15.38
N ALA A 6 29.43 41.73 14.63
CA ALA A 6 28.66 41.31 13.48
C ALA A 6 29.64 40.65 12.52
N THR A 7 29.50 39.34 12.34
CA THR A 7 30.20 38.57 11.31
C THR A 7 29.72 39.12 9.96
N ARG A 8 30.62 39.61 9.13
CA ARG A 8 30.30 39.97 7.76
C ARG A 8 30.01 38.65 7.03
N PRO A 9 28.88 38.49 6.33
CA PRO A 9 28.65 37.29 5.53
C PRO A 9 29.76 37.16 4.49
N MET A 10 30.20 35.93 4.26
CA MET A 10 31.11 35.59 3.15
C MET A 10 30.23 35.27 1.95
N ILE A 11 30.37 36.02 0.89
CA ILE A 11 29.52 35.89 -0.31
C ILE A 11 30.45 35.60 -1.49
N GLY A 12 30.14 34.51 -2.22
CA GLY A 12 30.80 34.12 -3.46
C GLY A 12 30.47 35.04 -4.64
N THR A 13 30.92 34.67 -5.79
CA THR A 13 30.68 35.33 -7.08
C THR A 13 29.62 34.55 -7.87
N ASP A 14 29.53 34.78 -9.17
CA ASP A 14 28.66 34.04 -10.08
C ASP A 14 29.44 32.98 -10.89
N GLU A 15 30.62 32.57 -10.39
CA GLU A 15 31.50 31.51 -10.95
C GLU A 15 31.85 30.54 -9.81
N ASP A 16 32.31 29.32 -10.12
CA ASP A 16 32.73 28.29 -9.17
C ASP A 16 33.70 28.86 -8.10
N ASP A 17 33.26 28.92 -6.87
CA ASP A 17 34.02 29.52 -5.77
C ASP A 17 34.56 28.47 -4.77
N THR A 18 35.54 28.85 -3.99
CA THR A 18 35.97 28.09 -2.82
C THR A 18 35.97 29.03 -1.62
N LEU A 19 34.99 28.86 -0.74
CA LEU A 19 34.82 29.67 0.46
C LEU A 19 35.23 28.88 1.71
N VAL A 20 35.94 29.52 2.61
CA VAL A 20 36.41 28.87 3.85
C VAL A 20 36.11 29.78 5.05
N GLY A 21 35.23 29.30 5.91
CA GLY A 21 34.82 29.97 7.14
C GLY A 21 35.93 30.11 8.16
N THR A 22 35.61 30.69 9.30
CA THR A 22 36.53 30.96 10.38
C THR A 22 36.48 29.87 11.47
N ARG A 23 36.75 30.18 12.69
CA ARG A 23 36.56 29.33 13.89
C ARG A 23 35.35 29.76 14.73
N HIS A 24 34.50 30.59 14.21
CA HIS A 24 33.32 31.15 14.88
C HIS A 24 32.14 30.97 13.92
N SER A 25 30.94 31.07 14.41
CA SER A 25 29.75 31.01 13.58
C SER A 25 29.81 31.99 12.42
N ASP A 26 29.72 31.48 11.22
CA ASP A 26 29.81 32.22 9.95
C ASP A 26 28.49 32.12 9.20
N VAL A 27 28.22 33.05 8.28
CA VAL A 27 27.14 32.99 7.30
C VAL A 27 27.78 33.08 5.94
N MET A 28 27.50 32.09 5.08
CA MET A 28 28.19 31.93 3.80
C MET A 28 27.15 31.72 2.68
N SER A 29 27.43 32.25 1.49
CA SER A 29 26.60 32.03 0.30
C SER A 29 27.47 31.88 -0.95
N GLY A 30 27.30 30.79 -1.69
CA GLY A 30 28.00 30.55 -2.97
C GLY A 30 27.41 31.39 -4.08
N ARG A 31 26.13 31.43 -4.27
CA ARG A 31 25.31 32.10 -5.29
C ARG A 31 25.10 31.26 -6.54
N PHE A 32 25.93 31.44 -7.59
CA PHE A 32 25.88 30.68 -8.85
C PHE A 32 27.20 29.98 -9.07
N GLY A 33 27.18 28.84 -9.73
CA GLY A 33 28.36 28.04 -10.04
C GLY A 33 28.44 26.80 -9.16
N ASP A 34 29.38 25.92 -9.47
CA ASP A 34 29.61 24.71 -8.68
C ASP A 34 30.59 25.05 -7.54
N ASP A 35 30.07 25.32 -6.34
CA ASP A 35 30.84 25.89 -5.24
C ASP A 35 31.37 24.83 -4.26
N VAL A 36 32.47 25.14 -3.60
CA VAL A 36 33.01 24.33 -2.50
C VAL A 36 33.12 25.19 -1.25
N MET A 37 32.34 24.90 -0.22
CA MET A 37 32.30 25.71 0.99
C MET A 37 32.57 24.91 2.26
N SER A 38 33.20 25.55 3.25
CA SER A 38 33.56 24.91 4.50
C SER A 38 33.39 25.89 5.67
N GLY A 39 32.43 25.61 6.59
CA GLY A 39 32.21 26.40 7.82
C GLY A 39 33.37 26.34 8.79
N ASN A 40 34.04 25.22 9.00
CA ASN A 40 35.10 24.84 9.92
C ASN A 40 34.65 24.64 11.39
N ASN A 41 34.66 25.66 12.23
CA ASN A 41 34.26 25.54 13.64
C ASN A 41 33.30 26.67 13.97
N GLY A 42 32.22 26.35 14.57
CA GLY A 42 31.18 27.31 14.92
C GLY A 42 29.82 26.68 14.69
N ASN A 43 28.80 27.43 14.80
CA ASN A 43 27.48 27.06 14.30
C ASN A 43 27.29 27.92 13.06
N ASP A 44 27.44 27.29 11.90
CA ASP A 44 27.55 28.00 10.63
C ASP A 44 26.22 27.88 9.85
N GLU A 45 25.94 28.86 9.00
CA GLU A 45 24.81 28.84 8.07
C GLU A 45 25.38 29.01 6.67
N VAL A 46 25.23 27.95 5.82
CA VAL A 46 25.88 27.85 4.52
C VAL A 46 24.85 27.62 3.44
N TRP A 47 24.87 28.47 2.43
CA TRP A 47 23.99 28.41 1.28
C TRP A 47 24.82 28.13 0.02
N GLY A 48 24.62 26.98 -0.65
CA GLY A 48 25.25 26.66 -1.94
C GLY A 48 24.85 27.65 -3.00
N GLY A 49 23.63 27.60 -3.35
CA GLY A 49 23.07 28.50 -4.34
C GLY A 49 22.53 27.75 -5.55
N THR A 50 23.02 28.01 -6.71
CA THR A 50 22.65 27.26 -7.92
C THR A 50 23.89 26.65 -8.55
N GLY A 51 23.84 25.40 -8.88
CA GLY A 51 24.93 24.57 -9.38
C GLY A 51 25.09 23.33 -8.52
N ASP A 52 25.97 22.44 -8.90
CA ASP A 52 26.28 21.24 -8.14
C ASP A 52 27.28 21.58 -7.02
N ASP A 53 26.80 21.84 -5.79
CA ASP A 53 27.59 22.39 -4.71
C ASP A 53 28.15 21.32 -3.75
N ILE A 54 29.23 21.64 -3.06
CA ILE A 54 29.84 20.82 -2.02
C ILE A 54 29.97 21.63 -0.74
N LEU A 55 29.18 21.29 0.29
CA LEU A 55 29.11 22.03 1.55
C LEU A 55 29.60 21.19 2.73
N TYR A 56 30.46 21.76 3.56
CA TYR A 56 30.98 21.15 4.80
C TYR A 56 30.67 22.03 6.00
N GLY A 57 29.87 21.56 6.96
CA GLY A 57 29.72 22.23 8.28
C GLY A 57 30.98 22.10 9.14
N ASN A 58 31.45 20.90 9.37
CA ASN A 58 32.57 20.41 10.16
C ASN A 58 32.29 20.34 11.67
N ASN A 59 32.61 21.33 12.49
CA ASN A 59 32.44 21.26 13.95
C ASN A 59 31.48 22.33 14.44
N GLY A 60 30.41 21.95 14.99
CA GLY A 60 29.37 22.85 15.51
C GLY A 60 27.97 22.27 15.19
N ASN A 61 26.97 23.04 15.45
CA ASN A 61 25.62 22.74 14.98
C ASN A 61 25.37 23.63 13.77
N ASP A 62 25.43 23.06 12.60
CA ASP A 62 25.47 23.79 11.35
C ASP A 62 24.15 23.66 10.59
N ILE A 63 23.84 24.63 9.72
CA ILE A 63 22.69 24.60 8.82
C ILE A 63 23.21 24.73 7.40
N LEU A 64 22.97 23.73 6.57
CA LEU A 64 23.43 23.70 5.18
C LEU A 64 22.24 23.59 4.24
N TYR A 65 22.22 24.48 3.25
CA TYR A 65 21.25 24.48 2.18
C TYR A 65 21.98 24.26 0.86
N GLY A 66 21.71 23.17 0.16
CA GLY A 66 22.32 22.85 -1.12
C GLY A 66 21.88 23.84 -2.19
N SER A 67 20.69 23.66 -2.73
CA SER A 67 20.18 24.56 -3.75
C SER A 67 19.49 25.79 -3.17
N GLY A 68 19.57 26.92 -3.89
CA GLY A 68 18.73 28.08 -3.77
C GLY A 68 18.73 28.82 -2.44
N GLY A 69 19.56 29.83 -2.33
CA GLY A 69 19.11 31.08 -1.71
C GLY A 69 18.12 31.74 -2.68
N PRO A 70 17.29 32.68 -2.27
CA PRO A 70 16.42 33.34 -3.21
C PRO A 70 17.24 34.12 -4.25
N ASP A 71 17.50 33.49 -5.38
CA ASP A 71 17.96 34.22 -6.55
C ASP A 71 16.81 35.06 -7.03
N LEU A 72 16.79 36.29 -6.56
CA LEU A 72 15.83 37.29 -6.98
C LEU A 72 16.16 37.72 -8.41
N VAL A 73 15.63 37.03 -9.39
CA VAL A 73 15.71 37.47 -10.80
C VAL A 73 14.55 38.41 -11.08
N GLU A 74 14.84 39.67 -11.41
CA GLU A 74 13.83 40.63 -11.85
C GLU A 74 13.25 40.24 -13.21
N VAL A 75 11.98 39.82 -13.23
CA VAL A 75 11.27 39.50 -14.47
C VAL A 75 10.40 40.67 -14.87
N THR A 76 10.72 41.34 -15.99
CA THR A 76 9.91 42.41 -16.55
C THR A 76 8.66 41.95 -17.30
N GLY A 77 8.47 40.64 -17.44
CA GLY A 77 7.32 40.01 -18.08
C GLY A 77 7.71 38.69 -18.73
N ILE A 78 6.72 37.86 -19.04
CA ILE A 78 6.93 36.55 -19.69
C ILE A 78 6.95 36.73 -21.20
N GLU A 79 8.10 36.63 -21.83
CA GLU A 79 8.27 36.73 -23.31
C GLU A 79 7.80 35.42 -23.97
N ILE A 80 6.90 35.53 -24.94
CA ILE A 80 6.43 34.41 -25.77
C ILE A 80 7.18 34.39 -27.09
N VAL A 81 8.01 33.37 -27.28
CA VAL A 81 8.85 33.21 -28.48
C VAL A 81 8.34 32.15 -29.45
N ASP A 82 7.44 31.29 -29.02
CA ASP A 82 6.85 30.21 -29.82
C ASP A 82 5.31 30.24 -29.71
N ASP A 83 4.61 29.89 -30.80
CA ASP A 83 3.15 29.88 -30.89
C ASP A 83 2.52 28.70 -30.13
N HIS A 84 2.89 28.48 -28.88
CA HIS A 84 2.24 27.52 -27.98
C HIS A 84 0.94 28.13 -27.42
N PRO A 85 -0.16 27.38 -27.35
CA PRO A 85 -1.39 27.87 -26.71
C PRO A 85 -1.20 28.09 -25.21
N VAL A 86 -0.93 29.32 -24.81
CA VAL A 86 -0.76 29.66 -23.38
C VAL A 86 -2.06 29.54 -22.63
N SER A 87 -2.02 28.90 -21.48
CA SER A 87 -3.19 28.76 -20.59
C SER A 87 -2.84 28.95 -19.14
N VAL A 88 -3.81 29.42 -18.36
CA VAL A 88 -3.70 29.58 -16.91
C VAL A 88 -4.64 28.61 -16.21
N VAL A 89 -4.15 27.90 -15.20
CA VAL A 89 -4.90 26.99 -14.36
C VAL A 89 -4.94 27.56 -12.94
N PHE A 90 -6.11 27.56 -12.31
CA PHE A 90 -6.25 27.93 -10.89
C PHE A 90 -5.85 26.75 -10.00
N GLU A 91 -4.80 26.90 -9.20
CA GLU A 91 -4.27 25.83 -8.35
C GLU A 91 -4.81 25.89 -6.92
N GLY A 92 -5.16 27.06 -6.41
CA GLY A 92 -5.73 27.12 -5.07
C GLY A 92 -5.84 28.52 -4.49
N GLU A 93 -6.32 28.61 -3.26
CA GLU A 93 -6.48 29.83 -2.47
C GLU A 93 -6.49 29.43 -0.98
N THR A 94 -5.70 30.08 -0.15
CA THR A 94 -5.75 29.96 1.32
C THR A 94 -6.46 31.13 1.97
N ALA A 95 -6.48 32.31 1.34
CA ALA A 95 -7.19 33.49 1.83
C ALA A 95 -8.70 33.38 1.68
N GLY A 96 -9.44 33.90 2.62
CA GLY A 96 -10.91 34.00 2.56
C GLY A 96 -11.44 35.17 1.74
N TYR A 97 -10.63 35.78 0.88
CA TYR A 97 -10.99 36.93 0.08
C TYR A 97 -11.52 36.53 -1.31
N ARG A 98 -12.23 37.45 -1.98
CA ARG A 98 -12.77 37.29 -3.34
C ARG A 98 -11.93 38.08 -4.30
N ASN A 99 -10.77 37.56 -4.64
CA ASN A 99 -9.78 38.19 -5.47
C ASN A 99 -10.24 38.27 -6.93
N THR A 100 -9.69 39.21 -7.67
CA THR A 100 -9.87 39.29 -9.13
C THR A 100 -8.52 39.11 -9.78
N PHE A 101 -8.43 38.18 -10.74
CA PHE A 101 -7.20 37.88 -11.45
C PHE A 101 -7.29 38.23 -12.94
N GLY A 102 -6.22 38.76 -13.51
CA GLY A 102 -6.17 39.13 -14.91
C GLY A 102 -4.77 39.19 -15.48
N ASP A 103 -4.67 39.40 -16.78
CA ASP A 103 -3.42 39.54 -17.53
C ASP A 103 -3.38 40.81 -18.36
N TYR A 104 -2.20 41.12 -18.90
CA TYR A 104 -1.97 42.24 -19.83
C TYR A 104 -0.75 41.97 -20.69
N LYS A 105 -0.62 42.71 -21.82
CA LYS A 105 0.58 42.68 -22.64
C LYS A 105 1.44 43.92 -22.41
N ILE A 106 2.75 43.77 -22.58
CA ILE A 106 3.74 44.82 -22.50
C ILE A 106 4.33 45.04 -23.89
N GLN A 107 4.27 46.25 -24.39
CA GLN A 107 4.87 46.63 -25.69
C GLN A 107 6.35 46.95 -25.56
N GLU A 108 7.11 46.96 -26.67
CA GLU A 108 8.56 47.25 -26.68
C GLU A 108 8.93 48.62 -26.04
N ASP A 109 8.00 49.57 -25.98
CA ASP A 109 8.18 50.84 -25.29
C ASP A 109 7.70 50.89 -23.87
N GLY A 110 7.39 49.73 -23.32
CA GLY A 110 6.89 49.54 -21.95
C GLY A 110 5.40 49.86 -21.75
N LEU A 111 4.66 50.14 -22.84
CA LEU A 111 3.22 50.48 -22.71
C LEU A 111 2.39 49.24 -22.37
N ILE A 112 1.54 49.33 -21.34
CA ILE A 112 0.61 48.26 -20.95
C ILE A 112 -0.62 48.31 -21.86
N THR A 113 -0.88 47.17 -22.54
CA THR A 113 -2.02 47.02 -23.47
C THR A 113 -2.77 45.73 -23.22
N ASP A 114 -3.86 45.51 -23.92
CA ASP A 114 -4.64 44.27 -23.95
C ASP A 114 -4.97 43.72 -22.56
N VAL A 115 -5.36 44.60 -21.62
CA VAL A 115 -5.67 44.28 -20.23
C VAL A 115 -6.98 43.50 -20.17
N GLU A 116 -6.96 42.31 -19.60
CA GLU A 116 -8.12 41.45 -19.44
C GLU A 116 -8.33 41.02 -17.96
N ILE A 117 -9.56 40.73 -17.58
CA ILE A 117 -9.89 40.04 -16.33
C ILE A 117 -10.26 38.61 -16.67
N LEU A 118 -9.42 37.69 -16.31
CA LEU A 118 -9.63 36.27 -16.54
C LEU A 118 -10.70 35.71 -15.57
N TRP A 119 -10.53 36.02 -14.30
CA TRP A 119 -11.49 35.60 -13.27
C TRP A 119 -11.86 36.75 -12.37
N PRO A 120 -13.09 37.29 -12.54
CA PRO A 120 -13.61 38.39 -11.66
C PRO A 120 -13.67 38.00 -10.18
N ASN A 121 -13.78 36.71 -9.88
CA ASN A 121 -13.81 36.17 -8.54
C ASN A 121 -12.93 34.87 -8.51
N ALA A 122 -11.63 35.07 -8.41
CA ALA A 122 -10.64 34.02 -8.32
C ALA A 122 -10.63 33.38 -6.92
N SER A 123 -11.66 32.59 -6.62
CA SER A 123 -11.84 31.93 -5.32
C SER A 123 -12.46 30.57 -5.46
N LEU A 124 -12.10 29.67 -4.53
CA LEU A 124 -12.64 28.30 -4.44
C LEU A 124 -14.17 28.31 -4.18
N GLN A 125 -14.83 27.25 -4.61
CA GLN A 125 -16.27 27.05 -4.45
C GLN A 125 -16.76 27.09 -2.98
N GLY A 126 -15.90 26.93 -2.00
CA GLY A 126 -16.22 27.02 -0.56
C GLY A 126 -16.11 28.42 0.01
N SER A 127 -15.25 29.26 -0.55
CA SER A 127 -14.96 30.63 -0.11
C SER A 127 -15.87 31.69 -0.78
N GLY A 128 -16.78 31.25 -1.64
CA GLY A 128 -17.79 32.11 -2.33
C GLY A 128 -17.48 32.39 -3.79
N GLY A 129 -16.46 31.75 -4.36
CA GLY A 129 -16.16 31.68 -5.79
C GLY A 129 -16.72 30.41 -6.44
N ASN A 130 -16.35 30.21 -7.68
CA ASN A 130 -16.78 29.06 -8.50
C ASN A 130 -15.62 28.26 -9.08
N LEU A 131 -14.37 28.61 -8.80
CA LEU A 131 -13.20 27.92 -9.33
C LEU A 131 -13.00 26.58 -8.65
N ILE A 132 -12.47 25.64 -9.40
CA ILE A 132 -12.13 24.29 -8.96
C ILE A 132 -10.63 24.12 -9.15
N GLN A 133 -9.92 23.78 -8.07
CA GLN A 133 -8.48 23.58 -8.05
C GLN A 133 -8.05 22.56 -9.12
N GLY A 134 -7.02 22.89 -9.89
CA GLY A 134 -6.49 22.06 -10.97
C GLY A 134 -7.40 21.85 -12.19
N GLU A 135 -8.66 22.32 -12.15
CA GLU A 135 -9.64 22.10 -13.23
C GLU A 135 -10.05 23.39 -13.95
N SER A 136 -10.13 24.54 -13.23
CA SER A 136 -10.52 25.82 -13.82
C SER A 136 -9.38 26.39 -14.66
N ARG A 137 -9.58 26.49 -15.97
CA ARG A 137 -8.57 26.87 -16.97
C ARG A 137 -9.10 27.93 -17.92
N GLU A 138 -8.27 28.93 -18.22
CA GLU A 138 -8.49 29.91 -19.28
C GLU A 138 -7.34 29.88 -20.31
N TYR A 139 -7.63 30.12 -21.58
CA TYR A 139 -6.63 30.23 -22.65
C TYR A 139 -6.47 31.69 -23.03
N LEU A 140 -5.21 32.13 -23.09
CA LEU A 140 -4.85 33.50 -23.41
C LEU A 140 -4.75 33.72 -24.93
N ASP A 141 -5.13 34.91 -25.41
CA ASP A 141 -4.95 35.31 -26.82
C ASP A 141 -3.56 35.93 -27.04
N VAL A 142 -2.55 35.06 -27.16
CA VAL A 142 -1.15 35.44 -27.27
C VAL A 142 -0.49 34.78 -28.49
N GLN A 143 0.55 35.43 -28.99
CA GLN A 143 1.36 34.94 -30.11
C GLN A 143 2.84 35.21 -29.84
N ALA A 144 3.72 34.54 -30.60
CA ALA A 144 5.17 34.80 -30.55
C ALA A 144 5.48 36.28 -30.72
N GLY A 145 6.28 36.85 -29.83
CA GLY A 145 6.63 38.27 -29.74
C GLY A 145 5.81 39.07 -28.73
N ASP A 146 4.79 38.45 -28.08
CA ASP A 146 4.07 39.10 -26.97
C ASP A 146 4.89 38.95 -25.70
N THR A 147 4.85 39.97 -24.81
CA THR A 147 5.33 39.92 -23.45
C THR A 147 4.15 40.03 -22.49
N LEU A 148 3.97 39.06 -21.59
CA LEU A 148 2.84 38.98 -20.69
C LEU A 148 3.20 39.45 -19.27
N GLY A 149 2.23 40.12 -18.64
CA GLY A 149 2.20 40.36 -17.19
C GLY A 149 0.86 39.94 -16.61
N PHE A 150 0.84 39.66 -15.33
CA PHE A 150 -0.37 39.28 -14.59
C PHE A 150 -0.64 40.28 -13.46
N PHE A 151 -1.86 40.31 -12.97
CA PHE A 151 -2.22 41.13 -11.83
C PHE A 151 -3.33 40.49 -11.00
N ILE A 152 -3.34 40.81 -9.70
CA ILE A 152 -4.41 40.46 -8.79
C ILE A 152 -4.98 41.72 -8.16
N ILE A 153 -6.29 41.76 -7.91
CA ILE A 153 -6.94 42.79 -7.13
C ILE A 153 -7.51 42.16 -5.88
N SER A 154 -6.89 42.41 -4.75
CA SER A 154 -7.29 41.88 -3.44
C SER A 154 -8.73 42.28 -3.12
N ASN A 155 -9.58 41.27 -2.81
CA ASN A 155 -11.01 41.40 -2.57
C ASN A 155 -11.77 42.21 -3.65
N GLY A 156 -11.23 42.27 -4.88
CA GLY A 156 -11.72 43.08 -5.99
C GLY A 156 -13.18 42.84 -6.33
N TYR A 157 -13.58 41.55 -6.37
CA TYR A 157 -14.96 41.17 -6.67
C TYR A 157 -15.96 41.77 -5.65
N SER A 158 -15.68 41.66 -4.36
CA SER A 158 -16.56 42.15 -3.30
C SER A 158 -16.60 43.70 -3.24
N LEU A 159 -15.43 44.33 -3.38
CA LEU A 159 -15.33 45.79 -3.29
C LEU A 159 -15.95 46.53 -4.47
N ASN A 160 -15.94 45.89 -5.65
CA ASN A 160 -16.58 46.41 -6.85
C ASN A 160 -18.05 45.94 -7.04
N GLY A 161 -18.65 45.37 -5.99
CA GLY A 161 -20.05 44.94 -6.00
C GLY A 161 -20.34 43.78 -6.95
N GLY A 162 -19.35 42.90 -7.20
CA GLY A 162 -19.43 41.81 -8.18
C GLY A 162 -19.42 42.34 -9.61
N TYR A 163 -18.82 43.48 -9.85
CA TYR A 163 -18.74 44.18 -11.16
C TYR A 163 -20.10 44.38 -11.83
N GLN A 164 -21.16 44.57 -11.04
CA GLN A 164 -22.52 44.78 -11.57
C GLN A 164 -22.59 46.05 -12.47
N GLY A 165 -23.00 45.82 -13.72
CA GLY A 165 -23.17 46.89 -14.69
C GLY A 165 -21.90 47.22 -15.50
N LEU A 166 -20.79 46.52 -15.27
CA LEU A 166 -19.61 46.57 -16.12
C LEU A 166 -19.64 45.36 -17.07
N ASP A 167 -19.35 45.59 -18.33
CA ASP A 167 -19.10 44.55 -19.31
C ASP A 167 -17.59 44.24 -19.30
N LEU A 168 -17.18 43.13 -18.67
CA LEU A 168 -15.80 42.74 -18.56
C LEU A 168 -15.32 41.85 -19.73
N ASP A 169 -16.23 41.48 -20.64
CA ASP A 169 -15.88 40.73 -21.84
C ASP A 169 -15.31 41.70 -22.91
N VAL A 170 -14.04 42.04 -22.74
CA VAL A 170 -13.32 42.98 -23.62
C VAL A 170 -12.76 42.29 -24.88
N ARG A 171 -12.93 40.97 -25.03
CA ARG A 171 -12.51 40.19 -26.21
C ARG A 171 -13.43 40.38 -27.43
N GLN A 172 -14.41 41.26 -27.36
CA GLN A 172 -15.33 41.52 -28.49
C GLN A 172 -14.66 42.42 -29.55
N ASP A 173 -14.50 41.88 -30.76
CA ASP A 173 -14.00 42.64 -31.90
C ASP A 173 -14.98 43.77 -32.33
N GLY A 174 -14.52 45.02 -32.32
CA GLY A 174 -15.28 46.15 -32.89
C GLY A 174 -14.83 47.53 -32.40
N GLU A 175 -14.99 48.57 -33.23
CA GLU A 175 -14.62 49.95 -32.90
C GLU A 175 -15.38 50.54 -31.65
N ASN A 176 -16.33 49.77 -31.06
CA ASN A 176 -17.13 50.20 -29.92
C ASN A 176 -17.17 49.09 -28.81
N ALA A 177 -16.19 48.19 -28.73
CA ALA A 177 -16.10 47.25 -27.61
C ALA A 177 -15.69 47.98 -26.32
N PRO A 178 -16.14 47.55 -25.15
CA PRO A 178 -15.59 48.03 -23.89
C PRO A 178 -14.13 47.66 -23.77
N GLN A 179 -13.32 48.44 -23.06
CA GLN A 179 -11.88 48.21 -22.85
C GLN A 179 -11.54 48.27 -21.38
N LEU A 180 -10.54 47.51 -20.99
CA LEU A 180 -9.85 47.69 -19.71
C LEU A 180 -8.51 48.38 -19.97
N MET A 181 -8.14 49.32 -19.13
CA MET A 181 -6.91 50.10 -19.32
C MET A 181 -6.30 50.47 -17.98
N PHE A 182 -5.03 50.23 -17.83
CA PHE A 182 -4.27 50.85 -16.74
C PHE A 182 -3.94 52.30 -17.10
N LYS A 183 -4.17 53.21 -16.14
CA LYS A 183 -3.87 54.65 -16.28
C LYS A 183 -2.96 55.11 -15.15
N ASP A 184 -2.00 55.97 -15.48
CA ASP A 184 -1.12 56.67 -14.55
C ASP A 184 -1.88 57.73 -13.71
N SER A 185 -1.14 58.36 -12.80
CA SER A 185 -1.71 59.45 -11.97
C SER A 185 -2.17 60.66 -12.76
N ASP A 186 -1.68 60.86 -13.97
CA ASP A 186 -2.03 61.95 -14.86
C ASP A 186 -3.21 61.62 -15.79
N GLY A 187 -3.67 60.37 -15.75
CA GLY A 187 -4.79 59.85 -16.53
C GLY A 187 -4.42 59.37 -17.95
N ASN A 188 -3.12 59.24 -18.28
CA ASN A 188 -2.66 58.64 -19.50
C ASN A 188 -2.66 57.11 -19.36
N GLN A 189 -2.59 56.40 -20.49
CA GLN A 189 -2.36 54.95 -20.47
C GLN A 189 -1.03 54.65 -19.78
N ALA A 190 -1.05 53.72 -18.87
CA ALA A 190 0.13 53.40 -18.04
C ALA A 190 1.18 52.65 -18.87
N THR A 191 2.41 52.89 -18.50
CA THR A 191 3.56 52.12 -18.92
C THR A 191 4.07 51.30 -17.74
N ILE A 192 4.98 50.44 -18.00
CA ILE A 192 5.73 49.70 -16.96
C ILE A 192 6.51 50.61 -16.01
N HIS A 193 6.72 51.85 -16.34
CA HIS A 193 7.38 52.85 -15.49
C HIS A 193 6.40 53.79 -14.77
N SER A 194 5.10 53.48 -14.76
CA SER A 194 4.06 54.30 -14.15
C SER A 194 3.89 54.00 -12.67
N ASP A 195 3.95 54.99 -11.83
CA ASP A 195 3.76 54.91 -10.39
C ASP A 195 2.32 54.55 -10.03
N GLY A 196 2.09 53.38 -9.42
CA GLY A 196 0.84 52.89 -8.90
C GLY A 196 -0.35 53.05 -9.87
N PRO A 197 -0.29 52.47 -11.08
CA PRO A 197 -1.36 52.67 -12.07
C PRO A 197 -2.66 52.07 -11.59
N ARG A 198 -3.80 52.67 -12.03
CA ARG A 198 -5.15 52.25 -11.66
C ARG A 198 -5.89 51.68 -12.85
N LEU A 199 -6.64 50.60 -12.61
CA LEU A 199 -7.43 49.94 -13.63
C LEU A 199 -8.76 50.68 -13.88
N TYR A 200 -9.09 50.98 -15.14
CA TYR A 200 -10.32 51.59 -15.57
C TYR A 200 -11.06 50.67 -16.56
N HIS A 201 -12.35 50.56 -16.40
CA HIS A 201 -13.26 50.08 -17.42
C HIS A 201 -13.73 51.24 -18.29
N ILE A 202 -13.53 51.15 -19.59
CA ILE A 202 -13.95 52.15 -20.58
C ILE A 202 -15.09 51.54 -21.39
N ALA A 203 -16.30 52.04 -21.17
CA ALA A 203 -17.48 51.55 -21.88
C ALA A 203 -17.44 51.98 -23.36
N ALA A 204 -18.22 51.32 -24.21
CA ALA A 204 -18.33 51.62 -25.65
C ALA A 204 -18.69 53.07 -26.00
N ASP A 205 -19.31 53.82 -25.09
CA ASP A 205 -19.64 55.22 -25.24
C ASP A 205 -18.54 56.18 -24.75
N GLY A 206 -17.38 55.63 -24.31
CA GLY A 206 -16.27 56.37 -23.75
C GLY A 206 -16.41 56.71 -22.26
N THR A 207 -17.42 56.21 -21.59
CA THR A 207 -17.58 56.42 -20.13
C THR A 207 -16.54 55.61 -19.37
N GLU A 208 -15.73 56.30 -18.57
CA GLU A 208 -14.69 55.68 -17.76
C GLU A 208 -15.20 55.37 -16.33
N THR A 209 -14.97 54.17 -15.87
CA THR A 209 -15.28 53.73 -14.50
C THR A 209 -14.05 53.13 -13.85
N MET A 210 -13.52 53.75 -12.81
CA MET A 210 -12.34 53.22 -12.09
C MET A 210 -12.75 51.97 -11.31
N ILE A 211 -12.00 50.88 -11.53
CA ILE A 211 -12.11 49.69 -10.69
C ILE A 211 -11.42 49.99 -9.37
N ARG A 212 -12.17 49.77 -8.29
CA ARG A 212 -11.72 50.10 -6.93
C ARG A 212 -10.68 49.09 -6.45
N THR A 213 -9.80 49.56 -5.61
CA THR A 213 -8.59 48.91 -5.08
C THR A 213 -7.42 48.93 -6.05
N ASN A 214 -6.25 48.83 -5.49
CA ASN A 214 -5.02 48.83 -6.28
C ASN A 214 -4.73 47.37 -6.72
N PRO A 215 -4.36 47.16 -7.98
CA PRO A 215 -3.85 45.85 -8.42
C PRO A 215 -2.43 45.66 -7.95
N TYR A 216 -2.07 44.39 -7.69
CA TYR A 216 -0.73 43.94 -7.51
C TYR A 216 -0.28 43.20 -8.79
N HIS A 217 0.95 43.41 -9.24
CA HIS A 217 1.42 43.01 -10.55
C HIS A 217 2.59 42.04 -10.45
N THR A 218 2.73 41.15 -11.45
CA THR A 218 3.87 40.26 -11.61
C THR A 218 5.06 40.94 -12.30
N ALA A 219 4.91 42.14 -12.83
CA ALA A 219 5.99 42.83 -13.52
C ALA A 219 6.60 43.91 -12.64
N ALA A 220 7.91 43.90 -12.49
CA ALA A 220 8.68 44.98 -11.87
C ALA A 220 9.19 45.95 -12.96
N PHE A 221 9.25 47.23 -12.63
CA PHE A 221 9.51 48.26 -13.64
C PHE A 221 10.45 49.33 -13.14
N GLY A 222 11.71 49.32 -13.72
CA GLY A 222 12.69 50.40 -13.63
C GLY A 222 13.20 50.78 -12.22
N GLU A 223 14.36 51.42 -12.19
CA GLU A 223 15.14 51.70 -10.97
C GLU A 223 14.45 52.52 -9.88
N THR A 224 13.23 53.03 -10.06
CA THR A 224 12.64 53.94 -9.13
C THR A 224 11.10 53.90 -8.96
N VAL A 225 10.37 53.05 -9.68
CA VAL A 225 8.92 53.08 -9.65
C VAL A 225 8.31 51.69 -9.74
N ASP A 226 7.61 51.39 -8.71
CA ASP A 226 6.99 50.11 -8.43
C ASP A 226 5.52 50.12 -8.85
N LEU A 227 5.04 49.14 -9.59
CA LEU A 227 3.61 48.99 -9.88
C LEU A 227 2.81 48.67 -8.64
N ASN A 228 3.44 48.08 -7.64
CA ASN A 228 2.79 47.74 -6.39
C ASN A 228 2.68 48.96 -5.46
N PRO A 229 1.48 49.28 -4.95
CA PRO A 229 1.22 50.57 -4.32
C PRO A 229 1.92 50.81 -2.98
N ASP A 230 2.45 49.80 -2.36
CA ASP A 230 3.14 49.84 -1.06
C ASP A 230 4.66 49.57 -1.16
N GLY A 231 5.17 49.32 -2.35
CA GLY A 231 6.60 49.06 -2.59
C GLY A 231 7.08 47.73 -2.04
N ILE A 232 6.19 46.72 -1.94
CA ILE A 232 6.51 45.39 -1.42
C ILE A 232 6.21 44.33 -2.48
N LEU A 233 6.97 43.26 -2.49
CA LEU A 233 6.72 42.11 -3.33
C LEU A 233 5.40 41.42 -2.91
N HIS A 234 4.50 41.24 -3.87
CA HIS A 234 3.20 40.58 -3.68
C HIS A 234 3.02 39.38 -4.60
N THR A 235 4.04 39.02 -5.34
CA THR A 235 3.99 37.90 -6.28
C THR A 235 5.30 37.12 -6.27
N THR A 236 5.20 35.82 -6.39
CA THR A 236 6.33 34.92 -6.61
C THR A 236 6.00 33.96 -7.73
N GLY A 237 7.00 33.31 -8.31
CA GLY A 237 6.75 32.34 -9.37
C GLY A 237 7.86 31.30 -9.45
N VAL A 238 7.46 30.07 -9.77
CA VAL A 238 8.37 28.94 -9.99
C VAL A 238 8.29 28.50 -11.44
N LEU A 239 9.42 28.53 -12.14
CA LEU A 239 9.52 28.09 -13.54
C LEU A 239 9.98 26.64 -13.61
N LYS A 240 9.12 25.76 -14.19
CA LYS A 240 9.48 24.38 -14.58
C LYS A 240 9.73 24.33 -16.08
N ALA A 241 10.98 24.57 -16.47
CA ALA A 241 11.34 24.75 -17.87
C ALA A 241 11.11 23.48 -18.72
N ASP A 242 11.36 22.30 -18.17
CA ASP A 242 11.13 20.99 -18.77
C ASP A 242 9.64 20.66 -18.94
N ALA A 243 8.80 21.11 -18.03
CA ALA A 243 7.35 20.99 -18.12
C ALA A 243 6.69 22.09 -18.95
N GLY A 244 7.36 23.21 -19.20
CA GLY A 244 6.83 24.37 -19.92
C GLY A 244 5.84 25.20 -19.09
N THR A 245 5.96 25.21 -17.76
CA THR A 245 5.00 25.85 -16.88
C THR A 245 5.66 26.83 -15.91
N ILE A 246 4.89 27.83 -15.49
CA ILE A 246 5.23 28.76 -14.39
C ILE A 246 4.11 28.70 -13.37
N THR A 247 4.40 28.42 -12.12
CA THR A 247 3.44 28.55 -11.02
C THR A 247 3.60 29.93 -10.38
N LEU A 248 2.54 30.71 -10.33
CA LEU A 248 2.50 32.05 -9.75
C LEU A 248 1.73 32.05 -8.45
N GLY A 249 2.34 32.50 -7.37
CA GLY A 249 1.71 32.75 -6.07
C GLY A 249 1.55 34.25 -5.83
N PHE A 250 0.42 34.65 -5.23
CA PHE A 250 0.11 36.03 -4.91
C PHE A 250 -0.23 36.20 -3.44
N GLU A 251 0.42 37.17 -2.79
CA GLU A 251 0.07 37.68 -1.47
C GLU A 251 -0.97 38.82 -1.64
N ASP A 252 -2.14 38.68 -1.04
CA ASP A 252 -3.27 39.59 -1.26
C ASP A 252 -3.42 40.71 -0.20
N LEU A 253 -2.56 40.75 0.82
CA LEU A 253 -2.65 41.73 1.89
C LEU A 253 -1.68 42.90 1.71
N TYR A 254 -2.17 44.10 1.96
CA TYR A 254 -1.35 45.29 1.96
C TYR A 254 -0.20 45.20 3.01
N ASN A 255 1.00 45.61 2.63
CA ASN A 255 2.26 45.42 3.34
C ASN A 255 2.75 43.97 3.40
N GLY A 256 2.41 43.14 2.41
CA GLY A 256 2.98 41.80 2.21
C GLY A 256 2.52 40.73 3.20
N GLY A 257 1.35 40.88 3.85
CA GLY A 257 0.71 39.84 4.68
C GLY A 257 1.64 39.02 5.57
N ASP A 258 1.54 37.72 5.52
CA ASP A 258 2.46 36.77 6.17
C ASP A 258 3.62 36.33 5.27
N ARG A 259 3.57 36.69 3.98
CA ARG A 259 4.61 36.47 2.97
C ARG A 259 4.83 35.01 2.58
N ASP A 260 3.79 34.20 2.66
CA ASP A 260 3.84 32.82 2.18
C ASP A 260 3.42 32.64 0.70
N PHE A 261 2.89 33.72 0.07
CA PHE A 261 2.51 33.80 -1.34
C PHE A 261 1.51 32.75 -1.84
N ASP A 262 0.76 32.11 -0.95
CA ASP A 262 -0.23 31.09 -1.30
C ASP A 262 -1.69 31.57 -1.23
N ASP A 263 -1.93 32.84 -1.01
CA ASP A 263 -3.25 33.48 -0.97
C ASP A 263 -4.05 33.25 -2.26
N SER A 264 -3.39 33.20 -3.41
CA SER A 264 -3.98 32.77 -4.69
C SER A 264 -2.89 32.21 -5.61
N VAL A 265 -2.97 30.95 -5.96
CA VAL A 265 -1.96 30.23 -6.76
C VAL A 265 -2.51 29.84 -8.14
N PHE A 266 -1.73 30.09 -9.18
CA PHE A 266 -2.06 29.80 -10.57
C PHE A 266 -0.89 29.16 -11.29
N THR A 267 -1.13 28.17 -12.13
CA THR A 267 -0.12 27.63 -13.05
C THR A 267 -0.36 28.16 -14.47
N VAL A 268 0.67 28.74 -15.07
CA VAL A 268 0.67 29.26 -16.45
C VAL A 268 1.44 28.27 -17.32
N ASP A 269 0.75 27.59 -18.24
CA ASP A 269 1.35 26.74 -19.25
C ASP A 269 1.75 27.59 -20.45
N ILE A 270 3.05 27.83 -20.61
CA ILE A 270 3.62 28.62 -21.72
C ILE A 270 4.27 27.74 -22.79
N GLY A 271 4.37 26.43 -22.56
CA GLY A 271 5.03 25.46 -23.40
C GLY A 271 6.55 25.42 -23.22
N VAL A 272 7.12 24.24 -23.43
CA VAL A 272 8.54 23.95 -23.15
C VAL A 272 9.50 24.89 -23.85
N GLN A 273 9.26 25.28 -25.14
CA GLN A 273 10.17 26.16 -25.87
C GLN A 273 10.22 27.55 -25.29
N ASN A 274 9.07 28.14 -24.92
CA ASN A 274 9.01 29.44 -24.28
C ASN A 274 9.68 29.40 -22.89
N ALA A 275 9.45 28.34 -22.12
CA ALA A 275 10.06 28.14 -20.81
C ALA A 275 11.59 27.99 -20.89
N LEU A 276 12.10 27.23 -21.85
CA LEU A 276 13.54 27.07 -22.07
C LEU A 276 14.22 28.40 -22.50
N VAL A 277 13.57 29.21 -23.35
CA VAL A 277 14.10 30.51 -23.72
C VAL A 277 14.05 31.47 -22.52
N LEU A 278 12.98 31.48 -21.77
CA LEU A 278 12.86 32.24 -20.53
C LEU A 278 13.99 31.87 -19.57
N ASN A 279 14.19 30.58 -19.32
CA ASN A 279 15.27 30.06 -18.50
C ASN A 279 16.67 30.51 -19.03
N ALA A 280 16.92 30.39 -20.32
CA ALA A 280 18.19 30.83 -20.93
C ALA A 280 18.40 32.35 -20.89
N HIS A 281 17.31 33.12 -20.91
CA HIS A 281 17.36 34.59 -20.78
C HIS A 281 17.81 35.00 -19.36
N TYR A 282 17.25 34.34 -18.36
CA TYR A 282 17.65 34.56 -16.96
C TYR A 282 19.11 34.14 -16.68
N GLN A 283 19.63 33.16 -17.41
CA GLN A 283 21.05 32.78 -17.33
C GLN A 283 22.02 33.77 -17.99
N GLN A 284 21.53 34.67 -18.83
CA GLN A 284 22.38 35.62 -19.60
C GLN A 284 22.36 37.05 -19.08
N ASP A 285 21.33 37.44 -18.31
CA ASP A 285 21.15 38.86 -17.92
C ASP A 285 21.81 39.24 -16.58
N ASP A 286 22.53 38.27 -15.97
CA ASP A 286 23.26 38.49 -14.72
C ASP A 286 24.66 39.12 -14.94
N SER A 287 24.79 40.05 -15.91
CA SER A 287 25.97 40.89 -16.06
C SER A 287 25.88 42.24 -15.35
N SER A 288 24.83 42.46 -14.55
CA SER A 288 24.68 43.71 -13.78
C SER A 288 25.35 43.58 -12.43
N THR A 289 26.50 44.21 -12.29
CA THR A 289 27.26 44.35 -11.06
C THR A 289 26.52 45.27 -10.06
N ASP A 290 25.55 44.77 -9.31
CA ASP A 290 25.06 45.45 -8.11
C ASP A 290 25.07 44.55 -6.88
N PRO A 291 26.03 44.71 -5.97
CA PRO A 291 26.21 43.89 -4.79
C PRO A 291 25.44 44.42 -3.58
N ASP A 292 24.20 44.82 -3.67
CA ASP A 292 23.48 45.31 -2.51
C ASP A 292 22.33 44.37 -2.05
N PRO A 293 22.55 43.49 -1.04
CA PRO A 293 21.53 42.67 -0.44
C PRO A 293 20.47 43.46 0.37
N SER A 294 20.46 44.80 0.30
CA SER A 294 19.53 45.67 1.02
C SER A 294 18.26 46.06 0.27
N HIS A 295 17.98 45.45 -0.89
CA HIS A 295 16.71 45.68 -1.61
C HIS A 295 15.55 44.87 -1.01
N GLU A 296 15.38 44.93 0.30
CA GLU A 296 14.08 44.63 0.86
C GLU A 296 13.09 45.71 0.39
N GLY A 297 12.25 45.41 -0.59
CA GLY A 297 11.03 46.19 -0.85
C GLY A 297 10.87 46.85 -2.22
N VAL A 298 11.44 46.33 -3.27
CA VAL A 298 11.11 46.80 -4.65
C VAL A 298 10.34 45.69 -5.34
N GLY A 299 9.18 46.03 -5.88
CA GLY A 299 8.17 45.12 -6.41
C GLY A 299 8.59 44.30 -7.62
N SER A 300 9.53 43.43 -7.41
CA SER A 300 10.03 42.46 -8.38
C SER A 300 9.33 41.14 -8.23
N GLN A 301 9.01 40.48 -9.32
CA GLN A 301 8.62 39.10 -9.31
C GLN A 301 9.88 38.26 -9.02
N VAL A 302 9.82 37.42 -8.00
CA VAL A 302 10.76 36.34 -7.83
C VAL A 302 10.25 35.17 -8.64
N VAL A 303 11.04 34.68 -9.58
CA VAL A 303 10.83 33.42 -10.26
C VAL A 303 11.87 32.48 -9.69
N GLU A 304 11.48 31.60 -8.82
CA GLU A 304 12.35 30.49 -8.46
C GLU A 304 12.40 29.55 -9.66
N ILE A 305 13.60 29.31 -10.16
CA ILE A 305 13.86 28.34 -11.20
C ILE A 305 14.24 27.08 -10.44
N GLU A 306 13.31 26.09 -10.40
CA GLU A 306 13.70 24.76 -9.93
C GLU A 306 14.71 24.22 -10.95
N ARG A 307 15.98 24.25 -10.58
CA ARG A 307 17.04 23.51 -11.26
C ARG A 307 17.18 22.18 -10.55
N SER A 308 17.44 21.12 -11.30
CA SER A 308 17.92 19.87 -10.75
C SER A 308 19.41 20.07 -10.42
N ASP A 309 19.72 20.68 -9.32
CA ASP A 309 21.09 20.87 -8.84
C ASP A 309 21.38 19.67 -7.93
N ASN A 310 22.49 18.95 -8.15
CA ASN A 310 22.85 17.76 -7.38
C ASN A 310 23.96 18.12 -6.42
N ASP A 311 23.62 18.25 -5.15
CA ASP A 311 24.50 18.80 -4.14
C ASP A 311 25.14 17.71 -3.25
N ILE A 312 26.28 18.04 -2.63
CA ILE A 312 26.91 17.21 -1.62
C ILE A 312 27.01 18.02 -0.32
N LEU A 313 26.24 17.62 0.70
CA LEU A 313 26.18 18.28 1.98
C LEU A 313 26.77 17.38 3.07
N VAL A 314 27.71 17.90 3.85
CA VAL A 314 28.38 17.17 4.92
C VAL A 314 28.38 18.01 6.20
N GLY A 315 27.56 17.64 7.19
CA GLY A 315 27.46 18.33 8.47
C GLY A 315 28.77 18.29 9.25
N GLY A 316 29.14 17.18 9.83
CA GLY A 316 30.40 16.97 10.51
C GLY A 316 30.28 16.52 11.95
N ASP A 317 30.84 17.30 12.90
CA ASP A 317 30.65 17.08 14.33
C ASP A 317 29.65 18.12 14.87
N GLY A 318 28.53 17.72 15.36
CA GLY A 318 27.54 18.63 15.93
C GLY A 318 26.11 18.08 15.74
N SER A 319 25.13 18.91 15.90
CA SER A 319 23.75 18.61 15.49
C SER A 319 23.43 19.57 14.37
N ASP A 320 23.39 19.00 13.17
CA ASP A 320 23.38 19.76 11.93
C ASP A 320 21.98 19.67 11.26
N GLU A 321 21.62 20.67 10.47
CA GLU A 321 20.39 20.71 9.67
C GLU A 321 20.79 20.85 8.20
N LEU A 322 20.48 19.83 7.36
CA LEU A 322 20.90 19.74 5.96
C LEU A 322 19.68 19.69 5.05
N HIS A 323 19.64 20.56 4.04
CA HIS A 323 18.56 20.64 3.06
C HIS A 323 19.12 20.57 1.64
N GLY A 324 18.89 19.46 0.92
CA GLY A 324 19.19 19.29 -0.50
C GLY A 324 18.31 20.16 -1.38
N ARG A 325 17.00 20.06 -1.19
CA ARG A 325 15.91 20.78 -1.88
C ARG A 325 15.55 20.22 -3.24
N SER A 326 16.26 20.54 -4.30
CA SER A 326 15.95 20.07 -5.65
C SER A 326 17.18 19.53 -6.34
N GLY A 327 17.08 18.36 -6.92
CA GLY A 327 18.20 17.63 -7.51
C GLY A 327 18.28 16.24 -6.93
N ASN A 328 19.32 15.52 -7.26
CA ASN A 328 19.61 14.22 -6.66
C ASN A 328 20.82 14.41 -5.74
N ASP A 329 20.55 14.56 -4.46
CA ASP A 329 21.50 15.08 -3.49
C ASP A 329 22.15 13.97 -2.63
N ASP A 330 23.42 14.20 -2.23
CA ASP A 330 24.14 13.35 -1.28
C ASP A 330 24.31 14.08 0.07
N LEU A 331 23.54 13.70 1.10
CA LEU A 331 23.57 14.31 2.43
C LEU A 331 24.22 13.38 3.47
N SER A 332 25.11 13.91 4.33
CA SER A 332 25.74 13.15 5.40
C SER A 332 25.84 13.97 6.68
N GLY A 333 25.11 13.57 7.74
CA GLY A 333 25.18 14.21 9.07
C GLY A 333 26.51 13.98 9.74
N ASN A 334 27.01 12.78 9.81
CA ASN A 334 28.19 12.22 10.47
C ASN A 334 28.04 12.00 11.98
N ASN A 335 28.50 12.91 12.86
CA ASN A 335 28.42 12.72 14.29
C ASN A 335 27.51 13.77 14.92
N GLY A 336 26.42 13.36 15.46
CA GLY A 336 25.50 14.31 16.06
C GLY A 336 24.10 13.78 16.20
N HIS A 337 23.17 14.66 16.35
CA HIS A 337 21.77 14.41 16.17
C HIS A 337 21.34 15.34 15.03
N ASP A 338 21.28 14.78 13.86
CA ASP A 338 21.21 15.55 12.63
C ASP A 338 19.79 15.49 12.03
N ASP A 339 19.40 16.55 11.31
CA ASP A 339 18.10 16.67 10.62
C ASP A 339 18.38 16.85 9.12
N LEU A 340 18.07 15.82 8.32
CA LEU A 340 18.39 15.75 6.90
C LEU A 340 17.12 15.74 6.04
N HIS A 341 17.04 16.66 5.10
CA HIS A 341 15.97 16.77 4.13
C HIS A 341 16.50 16.67 2.70
N GLY A 342 16.17 15.61 1.97
CA GLY A 342 16.52 15.47 0.55
C GLY A 342 15.84 16.52 -0.29
N GLY A 343 14.56 16.37 -0.48
CA GLY A 343 13.76 17.38 -1.17
C GLY A 343 12.99 16.83 -2.37
N SER A 344 13.35 17.24 -3.56
CA SER A 344 12.80 16.67 -4.78
C SER A 344 13.91 16.11 -5.65
N GLY A 345 13.78 14.88 -6.08
CA GLY A 345 14.79 14.12 -6.82
C GLY A 345 15.09 12.80 -6.11
N ASP A 346 15.97 11.99 -6.66
CA ASP A 346 16.34 10.72 -6.04
C ASP A 346 17.56 10.94 -5.14
N ASP A 347 17.35 11.08 -3.83
CA ASP A 347 18.33 11.54 -2.85
C ASP A 347 19.00 10.39 -2.08
N ASN A 348 20.21 10.66 -1.54
CA ASN A 348 20.95 9.72 -0.71
C ASN A 348 21.34 10.36 0.63
N LEU A 349 20.66 9.98 1.72
CA LEU A 349 20.77 10.55 3.04
C LEU A 349 21.45 9.57 4.00
N LYS A 350 22.42 10.05 4.80
CA LYS A 350 23.13 9.26 5.80
C LYS A 350 23.24 10.03 7.11
N GLY A 351 22.58 9.55 8.17
CA GLY A 351 22.73 10.06 9.52
C GLY A 351 24.12 9.73 10.08
N ASN A 352 24.54 8.48 10.00
CA ASN A 352 25.76 7.84 10.49
C ASN A 352 25.77 7.61 12.01
N SER A 353 26.03 8.60 12.86
CA SER A 353 26.17 8.39 14.31
C SER A 353 25.41 9.45 15.08
N GLY A 354 24.30 9.12 15.63
CA GLY A 354 23.43 10.03 16.36
C GLY A 354 22.06 9.43 16.51
N GLU A 355 21.16 10.17 17.09
CA GLU A 355 19.72 9.94 16.93
C GLU A 355 19.26 10.93 15.85
N ASP A 356 19.16 10.47 14.61
CA ASP A 356 19.04 11.33 13.45
C ASP A 356 17.61 11.30 12.88
N ASP A 357 17.16 12.42 12.31
CA ASP A 357 15.88 12.54 11.64
C ASP A 357 16.10 12.73 10.11
N LEU A 358 15.71 11.76 9.27
CA LEU A 358 15.94 11.75 7.82
C LEU A 358 14.62 11.79 7.04
N TYR A 359 14.51 12.69 6.08
CA TYR A 359 13.34 12.88 5.23
C TYR A 359 13.73 12.90 3.75
N GLY A 360 13.31 11.87 2.97
CA GLY A 360 13.53 11.83 1.53
C GLY A 360 12.71 12.88 0.80
N ASN A 361 11.44 12.96 1.10
CA ASN A 361 10.36 13.80 0.56
C ASN A 361 9.83 13.34 -0.79
N SER A 362 10.38 13.71 -1.94
CA SER A 362 9.82 13.35 -3.25
C SER A 362 10.88 12.81 -4.19
N GLY A 363 10.74 11.61 -4.63
CA GLY A 363 11.69 10.90 -5.47
C GLY A 363 11.86 9.48 -4.98
N ASN A 364 12.79 8.73 -5.56
CA ASN A 364 13.10 7.40 -5.07
C ASN A 364 14.38 7.47 -4.23
N ASP A 365 14.22 7.63 -2.94
CA ASP A 365 15.27 8.04 -2.05
C ASP A 365 15.98 6.84 -1.38
N THR A 366 17.22 7.05 -0.94
CA THR A 366 17.96 6.09 -0.13
C THR A 366 18.34 6.74 1.19
N LEU A 367 17.77 6.24 2.29
CA LEU A 367 17.99 6.74 3.64
C LEU A 367 18.71 5.69 4.47
N ASN A 368 19.77 6.09 5.17
CA ASN A 368 20.51 5.22 6.10
C ASN A 368 20.71 5.95 7.42
N GLY A 369 20.04 5.49 8.49
CA GLY A 369 20.14 6.07 9.83
C GLY A 369 21.53 5.90 10.40
N GLY A 370 21.97 4.67 10.57
CA GLY A 370 23.31 4.34 10.99
C GLY A 370 23.41 3.74 12.38
N ASN A 371 23.93 4.46 13.35
CA ASN A 371 24.01 3.97 14.72
C ASN A 371 23.13 4.82 15.64
N HIS A 372 22.48 4.21 16.60
CA HIS A 372 21.51 4.74 17.55
C HIS A 372 20.11 4.81 16.93
N ASN A 373 19.18 5.40 17.71
CA ASN A 373 17.76 5.35 17.37
C ASN A 373 17.39 6.48 16.42
N ASP A 374 17.12 6.12 15.18
CA ASP A 374 16.93 7.06 14.09
C ASP A 374 15.45 7.14 13.66
N LYS A 375 15.09 8.21 12.96
CA LYS A 375 13.80 8.33 12.29
C LYS A 375 14.00 8.57 10.80
N LEU A 376 13.43 7.69 10.01
CA LEU A 376 13.52 7.71 8.56
C LEU A 376 12.13 7.82 7.95
N ASN A 377 11.95 8.74 7.02
CA ASN A 377 10.69 8.92 6.30
C ASN A 377 10.97 9.15 4.82
N GLY A 378 10.59 8.16 3.96
CA GLY A 378 10.72 8.28 2.52
C GLY A 378 9.76 9.31 1.93
N ASN A 379 8.51 9.31 2.36
CA ASN A 379 7.36 10.08 1.91
C ASN A 379 6.81 9.67 0.54
N ASN A 380 7.22 10.24 -0.59
CA ASN A 380 6.66 9.95 -1.90
C ASN A 380 7.73 9.38 -2.82
N GLY A 381 7.51 8.23 -3.36
CA GLY A 381 8.42 7.55 -4.27
C GLY A 381 8.64 6.10 -3.87
N ASN A 382 9.49 5.39 -4.57
CA ASN A 382 9.88 4.03 -4.22
C ASN A 382 11.20 4.10 -3.46
N ASP A 383 11.13 4.10 -2.14
CA ASP A 383 12.22 4.46 -1.26
C ASP A 383 12.95 3.23 -0.67
N ALA A 384 14.22 3.41 -0.33
CA ALA A 384 15.02 2.41 0.36
C ALA A 384 15.54 2.96 1.70
N LEU A 385 15.01 2.43 2.81
CA LEU A 385 15.29 2.86 4.15
C LEU A 385 16.06 1.78 4.92
N TYR A 386 17.14 2.16 5.58
CA TYR A 386 18.01 1.30 6.37
C TYR A 386 18.22 1.91 7.76
N GLY A 387 17.70 1.27 8.82
CA GLY A 387 17.91 1.69 10.21
C GLY A 387 19.33 1.39 10.68
N GLU A 388 19.85 0.19 10.36
CA GLU A 388 21.15 -0.38 10.74
C GLU A 388 21.22 -0.79 12.22
N ALA A 389 21.52 0.10 13.15
CA ALA A 389 21.72 -0.27 14.56
C ALA A 389 21.15 0.76 15.53
N GLY A 390 20.12 0.42 16.19
CA GLY A 390 19.35 1.26 17.10
C GLY A 390 17.94 0.71 17.21
N ASN A 391 17.07 1.41 17.91
CA ASN A 391 15.64 1.15 17.85
C ASN A 391 15.04 2.26 16.96
N ASP A 392 14.81 1.92 15.71
CA ASP A 392 14.57 2.87 14.65
C ASP A 392 13.06 3.01 14.31
N GLU A 393 12.66 4.20 13.90
CA GLU A 393 11.29 4.48 13.44
C GLU A 393 11.32 4.80 11.94
N MET A 394 10.71 3.94 11.11
CA MET A 394 10.81 4.01 9.66
C MET A 394 9.44 4.06 9.00
N ILE A 395 9.26 4.99 8.06
CA ILE A 395 8.04 5.14 7.29
C ILE A 395 8.41 5.25 5.81
N GLY A 396 7.97 4.29 4.99
CA GLY A 396 8.13 4.35 3.53
C GLY A 396 7.31 5.48 2.94
N GLY A 397 5.99 5.32 2.97
CA GLY A 397 5.07 6.38 2.57
C GLY A 397 4.16 6.02 1.42
N THR A 398 4.38 6.59 0.24
CA THR A 398 3.66 6.20 -0.99
C THR A 398 4.64 5.69 -2.02
N GLY A 399 4.36 4.55 -2.62
CA GLY A 399 5.22 3.89 -3.60
C GLY A 399 5.56 2.48 -3.13
N ASP A 400 6.36 1.77 -3.89
CA ASP A 400 6.78 0.42 -3.54
C ASP A 400 8.11 0.52 -2.78
N ASP A 401 8.06 0.46 -1.43
CA ASP A 401 9.16 0.80 -0.55
C ASP A 401 9.92 -0.44 -0.02
N MET A 402 11.19 -0.24 0.33
CA MET A 402 12.03 -1.25 0.98
C MET A 402 12.54 -0.72 2.31
N LEU A 403 12.20 -1.37 3.42
CA LEU A 403 12.58 -1.01 4.77
C LEU A 403 13.34 -2.17 5.44
N ASP A 404 14.54 -1.89 5.97
CA ASP A 404 15.36 -2.84 6.73
C ASP A 404 15.74 -2.19 8.09
N GLY A 405 15.14 -2.69 9.18
CA GLY A 405 15.37 -2.18 10.54
C GLY A 405 16.79 -2.46 10.99
N GLY A 406 17.22 -3.70 10.88
CA GLY A 406 18.59 -4.10 11.18
C GLY A 406 18.80 -4.70 12.56
N ASN A 407 19.38 -3.99 13.50
CA ASN A 407 19.57 -4.46 14.88
C ASN A 407 18.88 -3.51 15.86
N GLY A 408 17.98 -3.98 16.63
CA GLY A 408 17.26 -3.20 17.63
C GLY A 408 15.79 -3.57 17.65
N ASP A 409 15.02 -2.95 18.53
CA ASP A 409 13.57 -3.12 18.51
C ASP A 409 12.99 -2.00 17.62
N ASP A 410 12.70 -2.32 16.35
CA ASP A 410 12.41 -1.36 15.31
C ASP A 410 10.89 -1.21 15.03
N SER A 411 10.49 -0.08 14.46
CA SER A 411 9.10 0.17 14.04
C SER A 411 9.05 0.60 12.58
N LEU A 412 8.54 -0.29 11.72
CA LEU A 412 8.51 -0.13 10.28
C LEU A 412 7.08 0.00 9.76
N ILE A 413 6.82 1.01 8.95
CA ILE A 413 5.54 1.23 8.27
C ILE A 413 5.80 1.41 6.78
N GLY A 414 5.32 0.47 5.94
CA GLY A 414 5.41 0.58 4.49
C GLY A 414 4.57 1.74 3.97
N GLY A 415 3.27 1.61 4.08
CA GLY A 415 2.35 2.70 3.74
C GLY A 415 1.36 2.35 2.65
N SER A 416 1.56 2.85 1.46
CA SER A 416 0.74 2.47 0.30
C SER A 416 1.62 2.12 -0.89
N GLY A 417 1.41 0.97 -1.48
CA GLY A 417 2.23 0.39 -2.54
C GLY A 417 2.48 -1.08 -2.25
N VAL A 418 3.42 -1.67 -2.92
CA VAL A 418 3.87 -3.05 -2.68
C VAL A 418 5.20 -2.99 -1.93
N ASP A 419 5.12 -3.10 -0.61
CA ASP A 419 6.22 -2.81 0.28
C ASP A 419 6.96 -4.09 0.72
N ASN A 420 8.27 -3.94 1.00
CA ASN A 420 9.11 -5.02 1.51
C ASN A 420 9.77 -4.57 2.83
N LEU A 421 9.35 -5.16 3.94
CA LEU A 421 9.77 -4.82 5.29
C LEU A 421 10.55 -5.99 5.92
N SER A 422 11.69 -5.69 6.50
CA SER A 422 12.51 -6.63 7.29
C SER A 422 12.83 -6.01 8.64
N GLY A 423 12.43 -6.66 9.76
CA GLY A 423 12.75 -6.21 11.11
C GLY A 423 14.22 -6.46 11.44
N GLY A 424 14.63 -7.72 11.42
CA GLY A 424 16.02 -8.11 11.58
C GLY A 424 16.34 -8.80 12.90
N TYR A 425 17.05 -8.16 13.81
CA TYR A 425 17.30 -8.62 15.17
C TYR A 425 16.61 -7.70 16.16
N GLY A 426 15.83 -8.23 17.08
CA GLY A 426 15.11 -7.49 18.10
C GLY A 426 13.61 -7.75 18.01
N ASN A 427 12.84 -7.16 18.91
CA ASN A 427 11.38 -7.31 18.88
C ASN A 427 10.79 -6.17 18.04
N ASP A 428 10.44 -6.48 16.81
CA ASP A 428 10.10 -5.50 15.80
C ASP A 428 8.57 -5.33 15.62
N GLU A 429 8.14 -4.14 15.23
CA GLU A 429 6.76 -3.86 14.84
C GLU A 429 6.71 -3.48 13.34
N LEU A 430 6.18 -4.38 12.50
CA LEU A 430 6.10 -4.20 11.05
C LEU A 430 4.64 -4.01 10.62
N LYS A 431 4.40 -3.03 9.79
CA LYS A 431 3.09 -2.76 9.20
C LYS A 431 3.21 -2.46 7.71
N GLY A 432 2.70 -3.38 6.87
CA GLY A 432 2.67 -3.19 5.42
C GLY A 432 1.78 -2.00 5.03
N GLY A 433 0.49 -2.14 5.17
CA GLY A 433 -0.44 -1.04 4.96
C GLY A 433 -1.47 -1.30 3.89
N ALA A 434 -1.30 -0.75 2.71
CA ALA A 434 -2.18 -0.98 1.58
C ALA A 434 -1.38 -1.38 0.34
N GLY A 435 -1.63 -2.56 -0.18
CA GLY A 435 -0.93 -3.21 -1.28
C GLY A 435 -0.61 -4.65 -0.92
N ASP A 436 0.00 -5.37 -1.82
CA ASP A 436 0.39 -6.78 -1.59
C ASP A 436 1.81 -6.80 -1.01
N ASP A 437 1.92 -6.74 0.33
CA ASP A 437 3.16 -6.49 1.05
C ASP A 437 3.93 -7.78 1.43
N THR A 438 5.25 -7.64 1.66
CA THR A 438 6.10 -8.71 2.18
C THR A 438 6.74 -8.26 3.49
N LEU A 439 6.51 -9.00 4.59
CA LEU A 439 7.00 -8.70 5.92
C LEU A 439 7.80 -9.89 6.46
N ASP A 440 9.01 -9.63 6.93
CA ASP A 440 9.89 -10.60 7.60
C ASP A 440 10.30 -10.03 8.96
N GLY A 441 9.81 -10.62 10.06
CA GLY A 441 10.14 -10.18 11.42
C GLY A 441 11.60 -10.44 11.74
N GLY A 442 12.04 -11.69 11.55
CA GLY A 442 13.44 -12.05 11.67
C GLY A 442 13.78 -12.86 12.92
N ASN A 443 14.39 -12.25 13.91
CA ASN A 443 14.75 -12.91 15.17
C ASN A 443 14.15 -12.16 16.35
N ASP A 444 13.84 -12.91 17.42
CA ASP A 444 13.16 -12.45 18.63
C ASP A 444 11.64 -12.27 18.43
N ASP A 445 10.91 -11.76 19.40
CA ASP A 445 9.44 -11.79 19.42
C ASP A 445 8.86 -10.59 18.64
N ASP A 446 8.29 -10.81 17.45
CA ASP A 446 7.88 -9.77 16.51
C ASP A 446 6.36 -9.57 16.39
N VAL A 447 5.94 -8.41 15.91
CA VAL A 447 4.54 -8.08 15.59
C VAL A 447 4.41 -7.64 14.14
N LEU A 448 3.71 -8.43 13.32
CA LEU A 448 3.52 -8.16 11.91
C LEU A 448 2.04 -7.90 11.59
N VAL A 449 1.76 -6.85 10.83
CA VAL A 449 0.41 -6.51 10.36
C VAL A 449 0.48 -6.23 8.86
N GLY A 450 -0.09 -7.11 8.04
CA GLY A 450 -0.16 -6.91 6.58
C GLY A 450 -1.01 -5.71 6.23
N GLY A 451 -2.32 -5.83 6.38
CA GLY A 451 -3.23 -4.69 6.20
C GLY A 451 -4.33 -4.93 5.19
N SER A 452 -4.24 -4.35 4.02
CA SER A 452 -5.14 -4.63 2.90
C SER A 452 -4.35 -4.95 1.65
N GLY A 453 -4.70 -6.03 0.98
CA GLY A 453 -3.98 -6.66 -0.10
C GLY A 453 -3.60 -8.08 0.26
N ALA A 454 -3.03 -8.83 -0.67
CA ALA A 454 -2.63 -10.20 -0.45
C ALA A 454 -1.17 -10.24 0.08
N ASP A 455 -1.04 -10.26 1.40
CA ASP A 455 0.23 -10.09 2.08
C ASP A 455 0.98 -11.41 2.30
N THR A 456 2.31 -11.34 2.32
CA THR A 456 3.18 -12.46 2.67
C THR A 456 3.96 -12.11 3.93
N MET A 457 3.79 -12.89 5.00
CA MET A 457 4.38 -12.60 6.30
C MET A 457 5.15 -13.80 6.85
N ILE A 458 6.32 -13.54 7.38
CA ILE A 458 7.19 -14.53 8.04
C ILE A 458 7.55 -13.96 9.41
N GLY A 459 7.17 -14.66 10.50
CA GLY A 459 7.59 -14.30 11.85
C GLY A 459 9.08 -14.53 12.06
N GLY A 460 9.51 -15.77 11.89
CA GLY A 460 10.93 -16.11 11.92
C GLY A 460 11.34 -16.91 13.15
N TYR A 461 12.19 -16.38 13.99
CA TYR A 461 12.53 -16.95 15.29
C TYR A 461 11.95 -16.05 16.39
N GLY A 462 11.14 -16.56 17.26
CA GLY A 462 10.54 -15.82 18.33
C GLY A 462 9.14 -16.33 18.64
N ASN A 463 8.40 -15.66 19.50
CA ASN A 463 6.98 -15.92 19.64
C ASN A 463 6.24 -14.75 19.02
N ASP A 464 5.84 -14.95 17.77
CA ASP A 464 5.44 -13.88 16.88
C ASP A 464 3.91 -13.67 16.83
N ASP A 465 3.47 -12.42 16.72
CA ASP A 465 2.08 -12.06 16.51
C ASP A 465 1.87 -11.56 15.06
N LEU A 466 1.28 -12.40 14.19
CA LEU A 466 1.00 -12.09 12.78
C LEU A 466 -0.49 -11.82 12.56
N LYS A 467 -0.80 -10.78 11.81
CA LYS A 467 -2.15 -10.43 11.41
C LYS A 467 -2.20 -10.04 9.94
N GLY A 468 -2.82 -10.88 9.09
CA GLY A 468 -3.00 -10.63 7.67
C GLY A 468 -3.86 -9.41 7.42
N GLY A 469 -5.14 -9.54 7.59
CA GLY A 469 -6.04 -8.40 7.49
C GLY A 469 -7.19 -8.58 6.52
N ALA A 470 -7.08 -8.03 5.35
CA ALA A 470 -8.08 -8.16 4.30
C ALA A 470 -7.45 -8.67 3.02
N ASP A 471 -8.22 -9.45 2.25
CA ASP A 471 -7.78 -10.20 1.08
C ASP A 471 -6.99 -11.48 1.47
N ASN A 472 -6.38 -12.18 0.54
CA ASN A 472 -5.86 -13.55 0.76
C ASN A 472 -4.40 -13.52 1.17
N ASP A 473 -4.13 -13.78 2.44
CA ASP A 473 -2.82 -13.67 3.05
C ASP A 473 -2.07 -15.01 3.15
N THR A 474 -0.74 -14.95 3.13
CA THR A 474 0.13 -16.10 3.38
C THR A 474 1.01 -15.82 4.57
N MET A 475 0.92 -16.66 5.62
CA MET A 475 1.60 -16.44 6.88
C MET A 475 2.37 -17.68 7.34
N ASP A 476 3.61 -17.47 7.79
CA ASP A 476 4.46 -18.49 8.41
C ASP A 476 4.99 -17.94 9.74
N GLY A 477 4.58 -18.55 10.88
CA GLY A 477 5.08 -18.16 12.20
C GLY A 477 6.56 -18.49 12.36
N GLY A 478 6.96 -19.69 11.98
CA GLY A 478 8.36 -20.09 11.98
C GLY A 478 8.78 -20.92 13.19
N HIS A 479 9.57 -20.36 14.07
CA HIS A 479 10.03 -21.01 15.30
C HIS A 479 9.57 -20.22 16.52
N GLY A 480 8.86 -20.84 17.45
CA GLY A 480 8.38 -20.25 18.67
C GLY A 480 6.92 -20.58 18.90
N ASP A 481 6.33 -20.07 19.97
CA ASP A 481 4.91 -20.23 20.24
C ASP A 481 4.16 -19.04 19.62
N ASP A 482 3.66 -19.18 18.37
CA ASP A 482 3.20 -18.10 17.52
C ASP A 482 1.67 -17.87 17.55
N SER A 483 1.24 -16.66 17.22
CA SER A 483 -0.18 -16.28 17.12
C SER A 483 -0.48 -15.67 15.74
N LEU A 484 -1.21 -16.42 14.90
CA LEU A 484 -1.56 -16.02 13.54
C LEU A 484 -3.05 -15.73 13.42
N ILE A 485 -3.41 -14.61 12.80
CA ILE A 485 -4.79 -14.24 12.50
C ILE A 485 -4.88 -13.84 11.02
N GLY A 486 -5.55 -14.67 10.20
CA GLY A 486 -5.75 -14.37 8.78
C GLY A 486 -6.60 -13.13 8.58
N GLY A 487 -7.87 -13.22 8.89
CA GLY A 487 -8.75 -12.07 8.86
C GLY A 487 -9.93 -12.23 7.92
N SER A 488 -9.90 -11.60 6.78
CA SER A 488 -10.89 -11.82 5.73
C SER A 488 -10.21 -12.07 4.40
N GLY A 489 -10.53 -13.15 3.77
CA GLY A 489 -9.91 -13.67 2.56
C GLY A 489 -9.74 -15.17 2.70
N ASP A 490 -9.32 -15.84 1.65
CA ASP A 490 -8.94 -17.25 1.71
C ASP A 490 -7.44 -17.30 2.07
N ASP A 491 -7.13 -17.50 3.37
CA ASP A 491 -5.80 -17.34 3.94
C ASP A 491 -5.05 -18.68 4.02
N ILE A 492 -3.71 -18.63 3.87
CA ILE A 492 -2.80 -19.77 4.05
C ILE A 492 -1.91 -19.52 5.26
N MET A 493 -2.00 -20.38 6.29
CA MET A 493 -1.30 -20.18 7.55
C MET A 493 -0.54 -21.42 7.99
N THR A 494 0.73 -21.21 8.34
CA THR A 494 1.60 -22.24 8.94
C THR A 494 2.13 -21.72 10.28
N GLY A 495 1.90 -22.46 11.37
CA GLY A 495 2.47 -22.13 12.68
C GLY A 495 3.96 -22.38 12.71
N GLY A 496 4.37 -23.61 12.38
CA GLY A 496 5.77 -23.98 12.27
C GLY A 496 6.27 -24.87 13.39
N ALA A 497 7.14 -24.37 14.23
CA ALA A 497 7.70 -25.14 15.33
C ALA A 497 7.46 -24.44 16.66
N GLY A 498 6.50 -24.90 17.42
CA GLY A 498 6.07 -24.35 18.68
C GLY A 498 4.66 -24.77 19.03
N ALA A 499 4.08 -24.16 20.03
CA ALA A 499 2.68 -24.40 20.38
C ALA A 499 1.85 -23.18 19.91
N ASP A 500 1.36 -23.29 18.68
CA ASP A 500 0.87 -22.17 17.92
C ASP A 500 -0.66 -21.96 18.02
N VAL A 501 -1.11 -20.74 17.78
CA VAL A 501 -2.52 -20.39 17.73
C VAL A 501 -2.87 -19.74 16.41
N LEU A 502 -3.58 -20.47 15.54
CA LEU A 502 -3.97 -20.03 14.22
C LEU A 502 -5.48 -19.75 14.16
N LYS A 503 -5.88 -18.61 13.59
CA LYS A 503 -7.28 -18.22 13.38
C LYS A 503 -7.45 -17.72 11.94
N GLY A 504 -8.09 -18.53 11.08
CA GLY A 504 -8.38 -18.15 9.70
C GLY A 504 -9.25 -16.90 9.63
N GLY A 505 -10.49 -17.02 10.04
CA GLY A 505 -11.37 -15.86 10.14
C GLY A 505 -12.59 -15.96 9.26
N SER A 506 -12.61 -15.30 8.14
CA SER A 506 -13.68 -15.44 7.16
C SER A 506 -13.09 -15.62 5.75
N GLY A 507 -13.46 -16.67 5.09
CA GLY A 507 -12.93 -17.18 3.83
C GLY A 507 -12.73 -18.68 3.95
N ASN A 508 -12.19 -19.31 2.93
CA ASN A 508 -11.87 -20.74 2.96
C ASN A 508 -10.36 -20.86 3.24
N ASP A 509 -10.04 -21.07 4.50
CA ASP A 509 -8.69 -20.96 5.00
C ASP A 509 -7.95 -22.30 5.01
N GLU A 510 -6.62 -22.28 4.78
CA GLU A 510 -5.73 -23.42 4.89
C GLU A 510 -4.82 -23.27 6.11
N LEU A 511 -4.93 -24.17 7.11
CA LEU A 511 -4.23 -24.08 8.37
C LEU A 511 -3.38 -25.32 8.64
N SER A 512 -2.10 -25.13 8.95
CA SER A 512 -1.15 -26.14 9.44
C SER A 512 -0.49 -25.65 10.73
N GLY A 513 -0.62 -26.37 11.83
CA GLY A 513 0.04 -26.03 13.09
C GLY A 513 1.54 -26.29 13.05
N GLY A 514 1.93 -27.44 12.48
CA GLY A 514 3.32 -27.85 12.32
C GLY A 514 3.77 -28.83 13.41
N SER A 515 4.70 -28.47 14.24
CA SER A 515 5.18 -29.37 15.27
C SER A 515 4.88 -28.88 16.67
N HIS A 516 4.49 -29.77 17.57
CA HIS A 516 4.03 -29.59 18.93
C HIS A 516 2.48 -29.51 19.02
N ASN A 517 1.93 -28.86 20.04
CA ASN A 517 0.48 -28.96 20.27
C ASN A 517 -0.19 -27.62 19.98
N ASP A 518 -0.93 -27.56 18.90
CA ASP A 518 -1.43 -26.34 18.31
C ASP A 518 -2.93 -26.11 18.50
N GLU A 519 -3.38 -24.86 18.44
CA GLU A 519 -4.77 -24.48 18.46
C GLU A 519 -5.18 -23.81 17.15
N LEU A 520 -5.95 -24.52 16.30
CA LEU A 520 -6.35 -24.06 14.98
C LEU A 520 -7.86 -23.79 14.95
N TYR A 521 -8.24 -22.63 14.45
CA TYR A 521 -9.63 -22.17 14.30
C TYR A 521 -9.85 -21.68 12.87
N GLY A 522 -10.67 -22.38 12.06
CA GLY A 522 -11.02 -21.94 10.70
C GLY A 522 -11.89 -20.69 10.74
N GLY A 523 -13.13 -20.83 11.18
CA GLY A 523 -13.99 -19.68 11.39
C GLY A 523 -15.26 -19.69 10.57
N HIS A 524 -15.32 -18.92 9.52
CA HIS A 524 -16.43 -18.87 8.57
C HIS A 524 -15.91 -19.18 7.17
N GLY A 525 -16.40 -20.20 6.51
CA GLY A 525 -16.03 -20.66 5.20
C GLY A 525 -15.76 -22.16 5.22
N ASP A 526 -15.37 -22.72 4.12
CA ASP A 526 -15.07 -24.14 3.99
C ASP A 526 -13.54 -24.31 4.21
N ASP A 527 -13.13 -24.54 5.47
CA ASP A 527 -11.74 -24.50 5.91
C ASP A 527 -11.03 -25.85 5.80
N THR A 528 -9.72 -25.85 5.56
CA THR A 528 -8.89 -27.04 5.50
C THR A 528 -7.80 -27.01 6.57
N PHE A 529 -7.78 -28.03 7.41
CA PHE A 529 -6.78 -28.25 8.45
C PHE A 529 -5.85 -29.36 8.03
N TYR A 530 -4.58 -29.07 7.86
CA TYR A 530 -3.57 -30.08 7.62
C TYR A 530 -3.13 -30.70 8.94
N GLY A 531 -3.17 -32.05 8.99
CA GLY A 531 -2.66 -32.77 10.13
C GLY A 531 -1.14 -32.74 10.16
N ASP A 532 -0.57 -32.63 11.36
CA ASP A 532 0.87 -32.59 11.57
C ASP A 532 1.25 -33.26 12.92
N ALA A 533 2.43 -32.95 13.44
CA ALA A 533 2.96 -33.69 14.59
C ALA A 533 2.66 -33.01 15.92
N GLY A 534 1.63 -33.50 16.62
CA GLY A 534 1.25 -32.87 17.87
C GLY A 534 0.11 -33.59 18.59
N ASN A 535 -0.51 -32.91 19.53
CA ASN A 535 -1.84 -33.25 20.02
C ASN A 535 -2.70 -31.98 19.88
N ASP A 536 -3.20 -31.78 18.69
CA ASP A 536 -3.69 -30.50 18.21
C ASP A 536 -5.18 -30.33 18.49
N MET A 537 -5.60 -29.06 18.55
CA MET A 537 -7.00 -28.72 18.63
C MET A 537 -7.45 -27.99 17.37
N MET A 538 -8.18 -28.68 16.51
CA MET A 538 -8.75 -28.14 15.30
C MET A 538 -10.24 -27.84 15.49
N HIS A 539 -10.67 -26.66 15.12
CA HIS A 539 -12.06 -26.19 15.25
C HIS A 539 -12.51 -25.54 13.94
N GLY A 540 -13.27 -26.29 13.12
CA GLY A 540 -13.75 -25.80 11.83
C GLY A 540 -14.55 -24.51 11.98
N GLY A 541 -15.76 -24.58 12.41
CA GLY A 541 -16.56 -23.39 12.65
C GLY A 541 -17.87 -23.41 11.92
N ARG A 542 -18.04 -22.55 10.94
CA ARG A 542 -19.19 -22.54 10.03
C ARG A 542 -18.71 -22.78 8.62
N GLY A 543 -19.25 -23.79 7.96
CA GLY A 543 -18.91 -24.18 6.62
C GLY A 543 -18.91 -25.67 6.47
N ASN A 544 -18.21 -26.19 5.47
CA ASN A 544 -17.96 -27.61 5.28
C ASN A 544 -16.44 -27.87 5.45
N ASP A 545 -16.03 -28.01 6.68
CA ASP A 545 -14.63 -28.00 7.07
C ASP A 545 -13.98 -29.38 6.90
N THR A 546 -12.73 -29.42 6.52
CA THR A 546 -11.97 -30.64 6.20
C THR A 546 -10.73 -30.76 7.09
N VAL A 547 -10.49 -31.97 7.63
CA VAL A 547 -9.16 -32.35 8.10
C VAL A 547 -8.47 -33.19 7.04
N ASP A 548 -7.23 -32.83 6.73
CA ASP A 548 -6.40 -33.49 5.71
C ASP A 548 -5.12 -34.05 6.31
N TYR A 549 -5.05 -35.38 6.38
CA TYR A 549 -3.89 -36.15 6.81
C TYR A 549 -3.23 -36.89 5.65
N SER A 550 -3.45 -36.45 4.42
CA SER A 550 -2.97 -37.14 3.21
C SER A 550 -1.44 -37.23 3.10
N ALA A 551 -0.73 -36.43 3.88
CA ALA A 551 0.72 -36.43 3.94
C ALA A 551 1.31 -37.63 4.71
N PHE A 552 0.49 -38.42 5.44
CA PHE A 552 0.96 -39.51 6.29
C PHE A 552 0.73 -40.89 5.68
N ASP A 553 1.78 -41.75 5.72
CA ASP A 553 1.73 -43.15 5.26
C ASP A 553 1.58 -44.12 6.43
N VAL A 554 1.02 -43.72 7.56
CA VAL A 554 0.87 -44.54 8.77
C VAL A 554 -0.59 -44.77 9.09
N ASN A 555 -0.92 -45.90 9.77
CA ASN A 555 -2.29 -46.24 10.14
C ASN A 555 -2.88 -45.17 11.08
N LEU A 556 -3.96 -44.54 10.66
CA LEU A 556 -4.67 -43.52 11.39
C LEU A 556 -6.03 -44.00 11.91
N SER A 557 -6.51 -43.42 12.97
CA SER A 557 -7.88 -43.59 13.46
C SER A 557 -8.55 -42.24 13.62
N ILE A 558 -9.38 -41.85 12.64
CA ILE A 558 -10.02 -40.54 12.58
C ILE A 558 -11.53 -40.68 12.81
N SER A 559 -12.10 -39.90 13.72
CA SER A 559 -13.52 -39.98 14.04
C SER A 559 -14.14 -38.59 14.30
N LEU A 560 -14.91 -38.11 13.33
CA LEU A 560 -15.72 -36.88 13.50
C LEU A 560 -16.74 -37.06 14.64
N HIS A 561 -17.35 -38.24 14.75
CA HIS A 561 -18.30 -38.56 15.83
C HIS A 561 -17.67 -38.43 17.22
N ASN A 562 -16.47 -38.94 17.43
CA ASN A 562 -15.74 -38.88 18.70
C ASN A 562 -14.91 -37.61 18.84
N LYS A 563 -14.81 -36.82 17.76
CA LYS A 563 -14.04 -35.58 17.70
C LYS A 563 -12.56 -35.80 17.97
N LYS A 564 -11.99 -36.84 17.38
CA LYS A 564 -10.62 -37.27 17.60
C LYS A 564 -9.99 -37.85 16.33
N ALA A 565 -8.72 -37.50 16.12
CA ALA A 565 -7.82 -38.22 15.23
C ALA A 565 -6.64 -38.78 16.07
N HIS A 566 -6.09 -39.91 15.67
CA HIS A 566 -4.98 -40.56 16.38
C HIS A 566 -4.11 -41.35 15.42
N GLY A 567 -2.81 -41.24 15.57
CA GLY A 567 -1.80 -41.97 14.83
C GLY A 567 -0.42 -41.88 15.50
N LEU A 568 0.52 -42.68 15.01
CA LEU A 568 1.85 -42.72 15.61
C LEU A 568 2.62 -41.40 15.41
N GLU A 569 2.43 -40.77 14.26
CA GLU A 569 3.15 -39.55 13.86
C GLU A 569 2.39 -38.28 14.21
N ILE A 570 1.06 -38.34 14.23
CA ILE A 570 0.19 -37.19 14.52
C ILE A 570 -0.22 -37.03 16.00
N GLY A 571 0.14 -38.01 16.86
CA GLY A 571 -0.31 -37.98 18.26
C GLY A 571 -1.82 -38.21 18.43
N THR A 572 -2.50 -37.33 19.16
CA THR A 572 -3.96 -37.42 19.40
C THR A 572 -4.63 -36.08 19.33
N ASP A 573 -5.24 -35.77 18.20
CA ASP A 573 -5.88 -34.50 17.95
C ASP A 573 -7.33 -34.44 18.41
N THR A 574 -7.77 -33.25 18.69
CA THR A 574 -9.16 -32.93 19.00
C THR A 574 -9.77 -32.13 17.83
N ILE A 575 -10.61 -32.81 17.05
CA ILE A 575 -11.27 -32.22 15.88
C ILE A 575 -12.74 -31.87 16.21
N LYS A 576 -13.14 -30.63 16.05
CA LYS A 576 -14.49 -30.14 16.39
C LYS A 576 -15.08 -29.37 15.24
N PHE A 577 -16.38 -29.57 14.95
CA PHE A 577 -17.08 -28.90 13.86
C PHE A 577 -16.35 -29.10 12.52
N ILE A 578 -15.91 -30.32 12.28
CA ILE A 578 -15.30 -30.77 11.04
C ILE A 578 -16.31 -31.67 10.33
N ASP A 579 -16.41 -31.53 9.02
CA ASP A 579 -17.40 -32.22 8.18
C ASP A 579 -16.77 -33.30 7.31
N ASN A 580 -15.51 -33.15 6.89
CA ASN A 580 -14.85 -34.00 5.93
C ASN A 580 -13.53 -34.56 6.45
N ILE A 581 -13.14 -35.72 5.90
CA ILE A 581 -11.87 -36.40 6.21
C ILE A 581 -11.15 -36.72 4.88
N VAL A 582 -9.90 -36.37 4.84
CA VAL A 582 -8.92 -36.91 3.86
C VAL A 582 -7.82 -37.59 4.65
N SER A 583 -7.59 -38.89 4.40
CA SER A 583 -6.49 -39.66 4.99
C SER A 583 -5.44 -39.96 3.91
N GLY A 584 -4.33 -40.54 4.30
CA GLY A 584 -3.17 -40.75 3.43
C GLY A 584 -2.89 -42.22 3.08
N GLY A 585 -1.72 -42.71 3.44
CA GLY A 585 -1.38 -44.12 3.31
C GLY A 585 -1.57 -44.86 4.64
N GLY A 586 -1.50 -46.19 4.59
CA GLY A 586 -1.66 -47.02 5.77
C GLY A 586 -3.09 -47.55 5.91
N ASP A 587 -3.27 -48.60 6.75
CA ASP A 587 -4.61 -49.20 6.95
C ASP A 587 -5.40 -48.37 7.98
N ASP A 588 -6.28 -47.49 7.50
CA ASP A 588 -6.93 -46.47 8.30
C ASP A 588 -8.30 -46.89 8.83
N ILE A 589 -8.71 -46.29 9.94
CA ILE A 589 -10.04 -46.45 10.52
C ILE A 589 -10.75 -45.08 10.54
N LEU A 590 -11.63 -44.85 9.58
CA LEU A 590 -12.31 -43.59 9.39
C LEU A 590 -13.78 -43.66 9.83
N LYS A 591 -14.21 -42.67 10.60
CA LYS A 591 -15.58 -42.61 11.07
C LYS A 591 -16.15 -41.20 10.94
N GLY A 592 -17.20 -41.08 10.13
CA GLY A 592 -17.93 -39.86 9.92
C GLY A 592 -18.78 -39.36 11.09
N SER A 593 -19.76 -38.56 10.80
CA SER A 593 -20.64 -37.90 11.78
C SER A 593 -22.13 -38.30 11.56
N LYS A 594 -23.04 -37.43 11.96
CA LYS A 594 -24.47 -37.54 11.69
C LYS A 594 -24.92 -36.68 10.49
N ASP A 595 -24.07 -35.80 10.04
CA ASP A 595 -24.28 -34.89 8.92
C ASP A 595 -23.64 -35.50 7.64
N ALA A 596 -23.91 -34.97 6.48
CA ALA A 596 -23.31 -35.46 5.22
C ALA A 596 -21.81 -35.15 5.21
N ASN A 597 -20.98 -36.17 4.98
CA ASN A 597 -19.51 -36.07 5.02
C ASN A 597 -18.89 -36.44 3.66
N VAL A 598 -17.76 -35.88 3.32
CA VAL A 598 -16.84 -36.39 2.30
C VAL A 598 -15.69 -37.08 3.02
N ILE A 599 -15.50 -38.39 2.74
CA ILE A 599 -14.45 -39.20 3.36
C ILE A 599 -13.60 -39.83 2.24
N LYS A 600 -12.32 -39.51 2.23
CA LYS A 600 -11.32 -40.10 1.34
C LYS A 600 -10.26 -40.79 2.19
N SER A 601 -10.07 -42.12 2.03
CA SER A 601 -9.15 -42.86 2.86
C SER A 601 -7.71 -42.95 2.30
N GLY A 602 -7.55 -42.93 0.98
CA GLY A 602 -6.20 -42.85 0.38
C GLY A 602 -5.65 -44.18 -0.09
N ALA A 603 -4.58 -44.66 0.48
CA ALA A 603 -3.96 -45.93 0.09
C ALA A 603 -3.79 -46.83 1.32
N GLY A 604 -4.12 -48.11 1.22
CA GLY A 604 -4.10 -49.09 2.31
C GLY A 604 -5.36 -49.91 2.34
N ASP A 605 -5.44 -50.89 3.27
CA ASP A 605 -6.66 -51.67 3.44
C ASP A 605 -7.55 -51.00 4.51
N ASP A 606 -8.39 -50.03 4.10
CA ASP A 606 -9.07 -49.11 4.97
C ASP A 606 -10.43 -49.62 5.51
N THR A 607 -10.83 -49.07 6.67
CA THR A 607 -12.16 -49.30 7.24
C THR A 607 -12.91 -47.99 7.38
N ILE A 608 -13.93 -47.78 6.54
CA ILE A 608 -14.69 -46.57 6.47
C ILE A 608 -16.10 -46.80 7.03
N ARG A 609 -16.52 -45.97 7.97
CA ARG A 609 -17.88 -45.93 8.51
C ARG A 609 -18.42 -44.51 8.53
N SER A 610 -19.27 -44.17 7.59
CA SER A 610 -19.82 -42.82 7.42
C SER A 610 -20.76 -42.39 8.52
N LEU A 611 -21.58 -43.26 9.08
CA LEU A 611 -22.67 -43.11 10.03
C LEU A 611 -23.98 -42.64 9.33
N GLN A 612 -24.51 -41.47 9.69
CA GLN A 612 -25.73 -40.92 9.17
C GLN A 612 -25.39 -39.76 8.24
N GLY A 613 -26.19 -39.58 7.22
CA GLY A 613 -25.94 -38.53 6.23
C GLY A 613 -26.20 -39.08 4.84
N ALA A 614 -25.99 -38.26 3.83
CA ALA A 614 -25.79 -38.69 2.47
C ALA A 614 -24.31 -38.47 2.15
N ASP A 615 -23.50 -39.45 2.45
CA ASP A 615 -22.06 -39.33 2.50
C ASP A 615 -21.42 -39.66 1.13
N THR A 616 -20.29 -39.04 0.82
CA THR A 616 -19.49 -39.37 -0.37
C THR A 616 -18.18 -40.01 0.11
N LEU A 617 -17.99 -41.28 -0.27
CA LEU A 617 -16.91 -42.14 0.20
C LEU A 617 -15.99 -42.52 -0.96
N THR A 618 -14.72 -42.40 -0.76
CA THR A 618 -13.65 -42.85 -1.67
C THR A 618 -12.71 -43.74 -0.90
N GLY A 619 -12.57 -45.02 -1.30
CA GLY A 619 -11.65 -45.97 -0.69
C GLY A 619 -10.20 -45.73 -1.10
N GLY A 620 -9.96 -45.60 -2.39
CA GLY A 620 -8.62 -45.36 -2.93
C GLY A 620 -7.92 -46.64 -3.37
N GLU A 621 -6.60 -46.73 -3.09
CA GLU A 621 -5.82 -47.91 -3.43
C GLU A 621 -5.83 -48.91 -2.27
N GLY A 622 -6.26 -50.15 -2.49
CA GLY A 622 -6.22 -51.19 -1.46
C GLY A 622 -7.43 -52.09 -1.47
N SER A 623 -7.70 -52.74 -0.34
CA SER A 623 -8.88 -53.61 -0.15
C SER A 623 -9.77 -53.01 0.93
N ASP A 624 -10.61 -52.10 0.57
CA ASP A 624 -11.34 -51.23 1.50
C ASP A 624 -12.62 -51.89 2.03
N THR A 625 -12.97 -51.56 3.26
CA THR A 625 -14.16 -52.08 3.91
C THR A 625 -15.11 -50.93 4.32
N PHE A 626 -16.26 -50.85 3.66
CA PHE A 626 -17.31 -49.89 3.98
C PHE A 626 -18.30 -50.51 4.98
N VAL A 627 -18.39 -50.00 6.18
CA VAL A 627 -19.09 -50.59 7.33
C VAL A 627 -20.45 -49.92 7.55
N TYR A 628 -21.53 -50.68 7.45
CA TYR A 628 -22.89 -50.17 7.70
C TYR A 628 -23.55 -50.87 8.89
N ARG A 629 -24.18 -50.10 9.78
CA ARG A 629 -24.98 -50.59 10.89
C ARG A 629 -26.43 -50.09 10.80
N SER A 630 -27.31 -50.72 11.51
CA SER A 630 -28.76 -50.49 11.37
C SER A 630 -29.19 -49.05 11.63
N TYR A 631 -28.46 -48.25 12.34
CA TYR A 631 -28.77 -46.84 12.62
C TYR A 631 -28.04 -45.87 11.69
N ASP A 632 -27.12 -46.35 10.86
CA ASP A 632 -26.37 -45.53 9.92
C ASP A 632 -27.24 -45.11 8.70
N LEU A 633 -28.30 -45.88 8.42
CA LEU A 633 -29.19 -45.67 7.26
C LEU A 633 -30.22 -44.52 7.42
N SER A 634 -30.00 -43.61 8.33
CA SER A 634 -30.89 -42.45 8.48
C SER A 634 -30.19 -41.19 8.00
N GLY A 635 -30.85 -40.44 7.09
CA GLY A 635 -30.33 -39.14 6.63
C GLY A 635 -30.02 -39.05 5.15
N GLY A 636 -29.91 -40.15 4.43
CA GLY A 636 -29.64 -40.18 3.01
C GLY A 636 -29.03 -41.50 2.55
N THR A 637 -28.71 -41.57 1.28
CA THR A 637 -28.01 -42.71 0.66
C THR A 637 -26.60 -42.28 0.38
N ASP A 638 -25.64 -43.11 0.83
CA ASP A 638 -24.21 -42.83 0.62
C ASP A 638 -23.80 -43.15 -0.82
N THR A 639 -22.78 -42.45 -1.30
CA THR A 639 -22.18 -42.69 -2.59
C THR A 639 -20.75 -43.16 -2.43
N ILE A 640 -20.41 -44.38 -2.90
CA ILE A 640 -19.03 -44.86 -2.96
C ILE A 640 -18.55 -44.64 -4.40
N THR A 641 -17.49 -43.86 -4.55
CA THR A 641 -17.10 -43.29 -5.86
C THR A 641 -16.19 -44.20 -6.68
N ASP A 642 -15.49 -45.15 -6.02
CA ASP A 642 -14.39 -45.93 -6.62
C ASP A 642 -14.38 -47.41 -6.24
N PHE A 643 -15.52 -47.97 -5.81
CA PHE A 643 -15.64 -49.36 -5.35
C PHE A 643 -15.13 -50.39 -6.37
N LEU A 644 -14.12 -51.15 -6.01
CA LEU A 644 -13.50 -52.16 -6.88
C LEU A 644 -13.96 -53.59 -6.54
N ILE A 645 -14.83 -54.16 -7.42
CA ILE A 645 -15.40 -55.47 -7.22
C ILE A 645 -14.34 -56.56 -7.14
N GLY A 646 -14.39 -57.40 -6.06
CA GLY A 646 -13.42 -58.47 -5.80
C GLY A 646 -12.18 -58.01 -5.01
N THR A 647 -12.10 -56.71 -4.70
CA THR A 647 -11.08 -56.11 -3.82
C THR A 647 -11.75 -55.52 -2.60
N ASP A 648 -12.73 -54.60 -2.80
CA ASP A 648 -13.40 -53.90 -1.74
C ASP A 648 -14.62 -54.65 -1.19
N LYS A 649 -15.02 -54.28 0.03
CA LYS A 649 -16.06 -54.99 0.77
C LYS A 649 -17.07 -54.05 1.39
N ILE A 650 -18.33 -54.48 1.45
CA ILE A 650 -19.39 -53.82 2.22
C ILE A 650 -19.74 -54.71 3.44
N ASP A 651 -19.42 -54.25 4.66
CA ASP A 651 -19.72 -54.99 5.89
C ASP A 651 -21.12 -54.66 6.41
N LEU A 652 -22.04 -55.63 6.25
CA LEU A 652 -23.40 -55.62 6.74
C LEU A 652 -23.59 -56.55 7.97
N SER A 653 -22.56 -57.14 8.51
CA SER A 653 -22.61 -58.18 9.54
C SER A 653 -23.41 -57.75 10.77
N GLN A 654 -23.29 -56.49 11.20
CA GLN A 654 -24.04 -55.98 12.34
C GLN A 654 -25.51 -55.68 12.07
N MET A 655 -25.87 -55.46 10.80
CA MET A 655 -27.27 -55.24 10.38
C MET A 655 -28.02 -56.55 10.23
N LEU A 656 -27.36 -57.57 9.70
CA LEU A 656 -27.98 -58.82 9.32
C LEU A 656 -27.70 -59.97 10.29
N HIS A 657 -26.97 -59.72 11.40
CA HIS A 657 -26.55 -60.72 12.37
C HIS A 657 -27.72 -61.60 12.86
N SER A 658 -28.91 -61.07 13.04
CA SER A 658 -30.08 -61.88 13.47
C SER A 658 -30.64 -62.78 12.36
N LEU A 659 -30.18 -62.62 11.11
CA LEU A 659 -30.66 -63.42 9.95
C LEU A 659 -29.63 -64.47 9.58
N ILE A 660 -28.42 -64.44 10.14
CA ILE A 660 -27.40 -65.44 9.89
C ILE A 660 -27.65 -66.63 10.79
N SER A 661 -27.86 -67.83 10.20
CA SER A 661 -28.06 -69.06 10.95
C SER A 661 -26.87 -69.97 10.88
N TYR A 662 -26.64 -70.65 11.99
CA TYR A 662 -25.62 -71.69 12.07
C TYR A 662 -26.27 -73.04 11.99
N VAL A 663 -26.00 -73.77 10.89
CA VAL A 663 -26.50 -75.13 10.70
C VAL A 663 -25.41 -76.10 11.17
N THR A 664 -25.69 -76.80 12.22
CA THR A 664 -24.83 -77.86 12.70
C THR A 664 -25.31 -79.18 12.05
N GLU A 665 -24.66 -79.68 11.05
CA GLU A 665 -24.93 -81.01 10.54
C GLU A 665 -24.44 -82.03 11.57
N ALA A 666 -25.35 -82.74 12.17
CA ALA A 666 -25.03 -83.90 12.95
C ALA A 666 -24.63 -85.00 11.96
N VAL A 667 -23.36 -85.36 11.97
CA VAL A 667 -22.90 -86.56 11.24
C VAL A 667 -23.54 -87.75 11.93
N ASN A 668 -24.67 -88.23 11.42
CA ASN A 668 -25.23 -89.49 11.79
C ASN A 668 -24.33 -90.56 11.20
N SER A 669 -23.39 -91.05 11.98
CA SER A 669 -22.76 -92.35 11.68
C SER A 669 -23.76 -93.46 11.95
N ASP A 670 -24.52 -93.81 10.91
CA ASP A 670 -25.30 -95.02 10.94
C ASP A 670 -24.40 -96.19 10.59
N ASP A 671 -23.60 -96.67 11.60
CA ASP A 671 -22.97 -97.91 11.55
C ASP A 671 -23.30 -98.71 12.84
N GLY A 672 -24.11 -99.68 12.54
CA GLY A 672 -24.45 -100.64 13.58
C GLY A 672 -23.27 -101.39 14.18
N GLY A 673 -23.05 -101.18 15.46
CA GLY A 673 -22.29 -102.16 16.29
C GLY A 673 -20.94 -101.71 16.78
N GLY A 674 -20.80 -101.33 17.98
CA GLY A 674 -19.56 -101.51 18.74
C GLY A 674 -19.03 -100.26 19.46
N SER A 675 -19.29 -100.16 20.68
CA SER A 675 -18.63 -99.43 21.78
C SER A 675 -17.35 -98.68 21.51
N GLY A 676 -17.31 -97.41 21.74
CA GLY A 676 -16.11 -96.63 21.93
C GLY A 676 -16.18 -95.25 21.32
N GLY A 677 -16.90 -94.35 21.96
CA GLY A 677 -17.13 -93.00 21.40
C GLY A 677 -15.94 -92.08 21.36
N SER A 678 -15.73 -91.51 20.22
CA SER A 678 -15.18 -90.22 20.07
C SER A 678 -16.07 -89.50 19.07
N SER A 679 -16.95 -88.61 19.54
CA SER A 679 -17.72 -87.73 18.68
C SER A 679 -16.74 -86.75 17.99
N GLU A 680 -16.61 -86.90 16.71
CA GLU A 680 -15.98 -85.83 15.90
C GLU A 680 -16.80 -84.57 16.04
N PRO A 681 -16.19 -83.40 16.11
CA PRO A 681 -16.94 -82.17 16.13
C PRO A 681 -17.66 -82.00 14.79
N GLY A 682 -19.00 -81.88 14.86
CA GLY A 682 -19.81 -81.58 13.67
C GLY A 682 -19.31 -80.30 12.97
N THR A 683 -19.27 -80.35 11.68
CA THR A 683 -18.94 -79.19 10.88
C THR A 683 -20.08 -78.19 10.99
N THR A 684 -19.81 -77.03 11.49
CA THR A 684 -20.79 -75.91 11.54
C THR A 684 -20.66 -75.13 10.24
N THR A 685 -21.68 -75.12 9.44
CA THR A 685 -21.76 -74.27 8.24
C THR A 685 -22.57 -73.03 8.57
N ILE A 686 -22.14 -71.89 8.12
CA ILE A 686 -22.87 -70.60 8.24
C ILE A 686 -23.81 -70.52 7.03
N ASP A 687 -25.13 -70.29 7.32
CA ASP A 687 -26.14 -70.13 6.28
C ASP A 687 -26.49 -68.62 6.13
N TYR A 688 -26.08 -68.02 5.07
CA TYR A 688 -26.34 -66.65 4.70
C TYR A 688 -27.61 -66.43 3.87
N SER A 689 -28.36 -67.51 3.50
CA SER A 689 -29.48 -67.43 2.59
C SER A 689 -30.59 -66.50 3.05
N ALA A 690 -30.83 -66.40 4.37
CA ALA A 690 -31.83 -65.52 4.92
C ALA A 690 -31.36 -64.03 4.90
N ALA A 691 -30.08 -63.80 5.05
CA ALA A 691 -29.51 -62.48 4.96
C ALA A 691 -29.46 -61.96 3.49
N LEU A 692 -29.01 -62.79 2.55
CA LEU A 692 -29.00 -62.42 1.15
C LEU A 692 -30.40 -62.16 0.57
N ALA A 693 -31.47 -62.86 1.06
CA ALA A 693 -32.84 -62.66 0.68
C ALA A 693 -33.42 -61.28 1.11
N ARG A 694 -32.67 -60.51 1.89
CA ARG A 694 -33.03 -59.15 2.36
C ARG A 694 -32.32 -58.06 1.55
N LEU A 695 -31.43 -58.41 0.64
CA LEU A 695 -30.67 -57.47 -0.20
C LEU A 695 -31.24 -57.48 -1.61
N ASP A 696 -31.24 -56.33 -2.22
CA ASP A 696 -31.57 -56.11 -3.64
C ASP A 696 -30.67 -55.02 -4.23
N VAL A 697 -30.67 -54.86 -5.53
CA VAL A 697 -29.89 -53.83 -6.24
C VAL A 697 -30.79 -53.13 -7.28
N ASP A 698 -30.67 -51.83 -7.32
CA ASP A 698 -31.25 -51.02 -8.38
C ASP A 698 -30.10 -50.47 -9.24
N VAL A 699 -30.27 -50.44 -10.55
CA VAL A 699 -29.22 -50.07 -11.51
C VAL A 699 -29.67 -48.89 -12.34
N ALA A 700 -28.92 -47.81 -12.26
CA ALA A 700 -29.15 -46.60 -13.05
C ALA A 700 -27.90 -46.28 -13.91
N GLY A 701 -27.88 -46.80 -15.13
CA GLY A 701 -26.73 -46.66 -16.03
C GLY A 701 -25.56 -47.58 -15.64
N GLU A 702 -24.43 -46.98 -15.25
CA GLU A 702 -23.26 -47.72 -14.76
C GLU A 702 -23.19 -47.73 -13.22
N ASP A 703 -24.14 -47.10 -12.55
CA ASP A 703 -24.20 -47.02 -11.10
C ASP A 703 -25.16 -48.07 -10.54
N LEU A 704 -24.85 -48.62 -9.37
CA LEU A 704 -25.63 -49.66 -8.70
C LEU A 704 -25.96 -49.19 -7.27
N THR A 705 -27.24 -49.11 -6.94
CA THR A 705 -27.71 -48.82 -5.58
C THR A 705 -28.03 -50.12 -4.84
N LEU A 706 -27.39 -50.35 -3.69
CA LEU A 706 -27.67 -51.47 -2.82
C LEU A 706 -28.86 -51.15 -1.92
N LEU A 707 -29.86 -52.05 -1.91
CA LEU A 707 -31.11 -51.95 -1.19
C LEU A 707 -31.22 -53.04 -0.10
N ILE A 708 -31.80 -52.69 1.07
CA ILE A 708 -32.06 -53.64 2.15
C ILE A 708 -33.51 -53.61 2.60
N ASP A 709 -34.18 -54.78 2.69
CA ASP A 709 -35.47 -54.97 3.38
C ASP A 709 -35.27 -55.40 4.82
N ARG A 710 -35.21 -54.47 5.73
CA ARG A 710 -34.99 -54.71 7.17
C ARG A 710 -36.15 -55.43 7.86
N GLN A 711 -37.38 -55.33 7.34
CA GLN A 711 -38.59 -55.84 7.96
C GLN A 711 -39.15 -57.13 7.29
N GLY A 712 -38.64 -57.50 6.13
CA GLY A 712 -39.08 -58.66 5.38
C GLY A 712 -40.48 -58.49 4.77
N ASN A 713 -40.83 -57.29 4.40
CA ASN A 713 -42.15 -56.94 3.81
C ASN A 713 -42.03 -56.20 2.45
N ASP A 714 -40.90 -56.35 1.75
CA ASP A 714 -40.56 -55.71 0.48
C ASP A 714 -40.51 -54.17 0.57
N ALA A 715 -40.27 -53.61 1.77
CA ALA A 715 -40.08 -52.18 2.00
C ALA A 715 -38.55 -51.89 2.07
N TYR A 716 -37.95 -51.78 0.91
CA TYR A 716 -36.51 -51.58 0.77
C TYR A 716 -36.08 -50.17 1.19
N GLN A 717 -34.91 -50.10 1.80
CA GLN A 717 -34.20 -48.87 2.15
C GLN A 717 -32.86 -48.89 1.41
N GLU A 718 -32.50 -47.79 0.80
CA GLU A 718 -31.19 -47.62 0.15
C GLU A 718 -30.08 -47.62 1.21
N VAL A 719 -29.00 -48.31 0.90
CA VAL A 719 -27.78 -48.38 1.73
C VAL A 719 -26.71 -47.46 1.18
N CYS A 720 -26.29 -47.72 -0.05
CA CYS A 720 -25.28 -46.91 -0.73
C CYS A 720 -25.43 -47.06 -2.26
N THR A 721 -24.87 -46.09 -3.00
CA THR A 721 -24.69 -46.15 -4.44
C THR A 721 -23.22 -46.37 -4.76
N LEU A 722 -22.92 -47.39 -5.57
CA LEU A 722 -21.59 -47.68 -6.10
C LEU A 722 -21.50 -47.06 -7.49
N VAL A 723 -20.57 -46.15 -7.71
CA VAL A 723 -20.47 -45.43 -8.98
C VAL A 723 -19.57 -46.19 -9.96
N GLY A 724 -20.03 -46.35 -11.20
CA GLY A 724 -19.22 -46.91 -12.29
C GLY A 724 -19.00 -48.42 -12.26
N VAL A 725 -19.63 -49.18 -11.34
CA VAL A 725 -19.41 -50.65 -11.19
C VAL A 725 -20.16 -51.49 -12.18
N GLY A 726 -21.09 -50.91 -12.95
CA GLY A 726 -21.85 -51.61 -13.96
C GLY A 726 -23.02 -52.42 -13.41
N ASN A 727 -23.51 -53.37 -14.22
CA ASN A 727 -24.75 -54.10 -13.97
C ASN A 727 -24.51 -55.45 -13.29
N HIS A 728 -24.46 -55.46 -11.96
CA HIS A 728 -24.29 -56.64 -11.14
C HIS A 728 -25.56 -57.03 -10.35
N THR A 729 -25.65 -58.31 -9.97
CA THR A 729 -26.73 -58.77 -9.06
C THR A 729 -26.17 -58.97 -7.66
N VAL A 730 -27.04 -59.01 -6.64
CA VAL A 730 -26.61 -59.34 -5.24
C VAL A 730 -25.79 -60.64 -5.19
N SER A 731 -26.21 -61.66 -5.95
CA SER A 731 -25.46 -62.93 -6.01
C SER A 731 -24.08 -62.77 -6.62
N ALA A 732 -23.95 -61.96 -7.67
CA ALA A 732 -22.65 -61.71 -8.30
C ALA A 732 -21.70 -60.93 -7.39
N LEU A 733 -22.19 -59.98 -6.62
CA LEU A 733 -21.42 -59.24 -5.60
C LEU A 733 -21.01 -60.16 -4.44
N HIS A 734 -21.88 -61.04 -3.98
CA HIS A 734 -21.58 -62.05 -2.96
C HIS A 734 -20.53 -63.05 -3.44
N ASP A 735 -20.70 -63.56 -4.70
CA ASP A 735 -19.78 -64.54 -5.28
C ASP A 735 -18.36 -63.97 -5.52
N ASN A 736 -18.17 -62.68 -5.50
CA ASN A 736 -16.90 -61.96 -5.56
C ASN A 736 -16.42 -61.46 -4.19
N ASP A 737 -16.95 -61.99 -3.08
CA ASP A 737 -16.60 -61.65 -1.69
C ASP A 737 -16.73 -60.15 -1.36
N CYS A 738 -17.64 -59.41 -2.07
CA CYS A 738 -17.87 -58.00 -1.83
C CYS A 738 -18.65 -57.70 -0.53
N PHE A 739 -19.26 -58.75 0.10
CA PHE A 739 -20.05 -58.62 1.32
C PHE A 739 -19.44 -59.33 2.51
N ILE A 740 -19.41 -58.69 3.66
CA ILE A 740 -19.23 -59.29 4.98
C ILE A 740 -20.62 -59.37 5.63
N LEU A 741 -21.15 -60.57 5.80
CA LEU A 741 -22.52 -60.81 6.30
C LEU A 741 -22.53 -61.34 7.74
#